data_00ec988f23a177a9d0f38c08741710c8
#
_entry.id   00ec988f23a177a9d0f38c08741710c8
#
_cell.length_a   1.000
_cell.length_b   1.000
_cell.length_c   1.000
_cell.angle_alpha   90.00
_cell.angle_beta   90.00
_cell.angle_gamma   90.00
#
_symmetry.space_group_name_H-M   'P 1'
#
loop_
_entity.id
_entity.type
_entity.pdbx_description
1 polymer ?
#
loop_
_entity_poly.entity_id
_entity_poly.type
_entity_poly.pdbx_seq_one_letter_code
_entity_poly.pdbx_strand_id
1 'polypeptide(L)'
;MFGSGALANSEQDGQALQEIQQDYTKRSLNDGVVDTNYERAVQQHSAELGSQPAGLPPSKRNMKELSRLRLTETDEVISDVTYHKGYAYLGEWIASCTEGDGGTYDSEVHVVDARNLKNPKKVATIPGNGNDWSGEGVHVIHHRNRDLLLLSSEPCDSTLDANVGGMTIVDVTNPRQPEKLISNFGDWTDGGLDGEDCRELPEPCVTPHSVHSVMGWTDGNKAYAVQVDNLEFPDVDIFDITNPRNPRIISEVGLEEFIAAGISEQVANGGSIFHHDMQVKKIDGEWMMMVSYWDVGWVLLNVDDPANPTFVDDYDYPDPDPLTGFSPPEGNAHQSWWSKDNRFVVGTDEDFSPFRLSFEVTSGPNAGTVIENSAISGDSPPIDDENPLVGPTEYLGEACAPVPAAPSPDHIALISRGTCSFRVKYDNMNAAGYKAMLVHNNQTGAGPCETLINMLLNDGSGPDVTKQSVFLPMSAAYTILDVDGYTEEDCVAGDPLPPLPPAGTDGAAIAIEAEFDGWGYVQLFRGSNLNHVDEYAVRESLDPRYAKDFGTLSVHEVKTDPRGNYLGYVSYYSAGARTVKFGPDGIREVGHFISGRGNNFWGTFPLRKAFGQKKTKGPIPVLMSDRDFGLYVLKYTGNQFTP
;
A
#
# COMPACT_ATOMS: atom_id res chain seq x y z
N MET A 1 12.78 42.40 -7.18
CA MET A 1 13.29 41.98 -5.87
C MET A 1 12.27 41.00 -5.28
N PHE A 2 12.14 39.89 -5.86
CA PHE A 2 11.52 38.71 -5.27
C PHE A 2 12.24 37.52 -5.87
N GLY A 3 13.17 37.00 -5.17
CA GLY A 3 13.99 35.86 -5.59
C GLY A 3 14.87 35.40 -4.43
N SER A 4 14.22 34.92 -3.36
CA SER A 4 14.90 34.23 -2.26
C SER A 4 13.89 33.55 -1.32
N GLY A 5 12.65 33.35 -1.75
CA GLY A 5 11.64 32.70 -0.92
C GLY A 5 11.74 31.16 -0.98
N ALA A 6 11.81 30.58 -2.15
CA ALA A 6 11.75 29.12 -2.29
C ALA A 6 13.00 28.40 -1.76
N LEU A 7 14.22 28.92 -2.00
CA LEU A 7 15.44 28.36 -1.41
C LEU A 7 15.54 28.56 0.11
N ALA A 8 14.90 29.61 0.64
CA ALA A 8 14.84 29.83 2.09
C ALA A 8 13.85 28.90 2.79
N ASN A 9 12.80 28.50 2.11
CA ASN A 9 11.86 27.53 2.63
C ASN A 9 12.49 26.13 2.66
N SER A 10 13.14 25.67 1.60
CA SER A 10 13.78 24.35 1.58
C SER A 10 14.88 24.16 2.64
N GLU A 11 15.65 25.20 2.96
CA GLU A 11 16.61 25.15 4.07
C GLU A 11 15.93 25.21 5.45
N GLN A 12 14.82 25.94 5.58
CA GLN A 12 14.04 25.99 6.81
C GLN A 12 13.26 24.70 7.02
N ASP A 13 12.69 24.14 5.95
CA ASP A 13 11.97 22.88 6.00
C ASP A 13 12.91 21.71 6.28
N GLY A 14 14.09 21.68 5.67
CA GLY A 14 15.14 20.72 5.99
C GLY A 14 15.68 20.84 7.42
N GLN A 15 15.74 22.04 8.00
CA GLN A 15 16.09 22.23 9.41
C GLN A 15 14.95 21.80 10.35
N ALA A 16 13.71 22.14 10.01
CA ALA A 16 12.53 21.71 10.76
C ALA A 16 12.41 20.18 10.75
N LEU A 17 12.60 19.54 9.58
CA LEU A 17 12.62 18.10 9.46
C LEU A 17 13.71 17.45 10.34
N GLN A 18 14.93 18.00 10.33
CA GLN A 18 16.01 17.51 11.19
C GLN A 18 15.69 17.66 12.69
N GLU A 19 15.06 18.76 13.09
CA GLU A 19 14.65 18.97 14.48
C GLU A 19 13.54 18.01 14.90
N ILE A 20 12.54 17.80 14.03
CA ILE A 20 11.46 16.84 14.23
C ILE A 20 12.03 15.41 14.30
N GLN A 21 12.92 15.05 13.39
CA GLN A 21 13.60 13.75 13.39
C GLN A 21 14.40 13.52 14.67
N GLN A 22 15.13 14.53 15.16
CA GLN A 22 15.88 14.44 16.41
C GLN A 22 14.97 14.28 17.63
N ASP A 23 13.89 15.04 17.71
CA ASP A 23 12.94 14.94 18.82
C ASP A 23 12.17 13.62 18.78
N TYR A 24 11.79 13.20 17.59
CA TYR A 24 11.13 11.92 17.36
C TYR A 24 12.02 10.72 17.69
N THR A 25 13.30 10.77 17.29
CA THR A 25 14.29 9.75 17.65
C THR A 25 14.41 9.61 19.17
N LYS A 26 14.39 10.71 19.91
CA LYS A 26 14.37 10.69 21.38
C LYS A 26 13.11 10.03 21.93
N ARG A 27 11.96 10.29 21.34
CA ARG A 27 10.69 9.67 21.75
C ARG A 27 10.64 8.19 21.42
N SER A 28 11.07 7.79 20.23
CA SER A 28 11.02 6.40 19.76
C SER A 28 11.98 5.48 20.51
N LEU A 29 13.18 5.95 20.83
CA LEU A 29 14.21 5.16 21.52
C LEU A 29 14.06 5.16 23.05
N ASN A 30 13.24 6.03 23.61
CA ASN A 30 12.92 6.12 25.05
C ASN A 30 14.10 6.39 25.99
N ASP A 31 15.30 6.72 25.48
CA ASP A 31 16.52 6.91 26.28
C ASP A 31 17.32 8.18 25.92
N GLY A 32 16.97 8.86 24.84
CA GLY A 32 17.58 10.13 24.44
C GLY A 32 19.05 10.03 24.00
N VAL A 33 19.57 8.80 23.84
CA VAL A 33 20.96 8.56 23.45
C VAL A 33 21.02 8.15 21.97
N VAL A 34 21.72 8.93 21.17
CA VAL A 34 22.10 8.54 19.81
C VAL A 34 23.18 7.48 19.93
N ASP A 35 22.90 6.24 19.48
CA ASP A 35 23.90 5.17 19.50
C ASP A 35 24.87 5.33 18.33
N THR A 36 25.95 6.06 18.56
CA THR A 36 27.02 6.27 17.57
C THR A 36 27.75 4.96 17.19
N ASN A 37 27.68 3.92 18.03
CA ASN A 37 28.21 2.60 17.70
C ASN A 37 27.31 1.88 16.71
N TYR A 38 26.00 2.07 16.81
CA TYR A 38 25.04 1.54 15.86
C TYR A 38 25.26 2.14 14.45
N GLU A 39 25.38 3.45 14.34
CA GLU A 39 25.66 4.12 13.05
C GLU A 39 26.96 3.64 12.40
N ARG A 40 28.01 3.47 13.22
CA ARG A 40 29.28 2.92 12.71
C ARG A 40 29.15 1.47 12.25
N ALA A 41 28.37 0.65 12.97
CA ALA A 41 28.11 -0.73 12.58
C ALA A 41 27.33 -0.81 11.27
N VAL A 42 26.35 0.08 11.04
CA VAL A 42 25.63 0.18 9.75
C VAL A 42 26.58 0.48 8.61
N GLN A 43 27.44 1.49 8.75
CA GLN A 43 28.41 1.87 7.71
C GLN A 43 29.41 0.74 7.42
N GLN A 44 29.90 0.03 8.43
CA GLN A 44 30.78 -1.12 8.24
C GLN A 44 30.07 -2.28 7.53
N HIS A 45 28.84 -2.56 7.93
CA HIS A 45 28.06 -3.65 7.33
C HIS A 45 27.74 -3.40 5.87
N SER A 46 27.39 -2.16 5.52
CA SER A 46 27.16 -1.75 4.12
C SER A 46 28.40 -1.91 3.25
N ALA A 47 29.59 -1.62 3.80
CA ALA A 47 30.85 -1.79 3.08
C ALA A 47 31.25 -3.27 2.87
N GLU A 48 30.80 -4.18 3.75
CA GLU A 48 31.12 -5.61 3.71
C GLU A 48 30.26 -6.41 2.72
N LEU A 49 29.03 -5.95 2.43
CA LEU A 49 28.05 -6.70 1.62
C LEU A 49 28.14 -6.46 0.10
N GLY A 50 28.94 -5.49 -0.35
CA GLY A 50 29.12 -5.22 -1.78
C GLY A 50 27.86 -4.69 -2.47
N SER A 51 27.50 -5.21 -3.65
CA SER A 51 26.42 -4.69 -4.50
C SER A 51 25.02 -5.19 -4.13
N GLN A 52 24.85 -5.92 -3.04
CA GLN A 52 23.51 -6.26 -2.51
C GLN A 52 23.03 -5.15 -1.57
N PRO A 53 21.72 -4.88 -1.49
CA PRO A 53 21.19 -3.99 -0.48
C PRO A 53 21.67 -4.43 0.90
N ALA A 54 22.35 -3.55 1.61
CA ALA A 54 23.06 -3.92 2.83
C ALA A 54 22.11 -4.32 3.97
N GLY A 55 20.86 -3.89 3.93
CA GLY A 55 19.92 -3.98 5.04
C GLY A 55 20.46 -3.32 6.31
N LEU A 56 19.63 -3.13 7.30
CA LEU A 56 20.07 -2.64 8.60
C LEU A 56 20.84 -3.72 9.37
N PRO A 57 21.88 -3.33 10.17
CA PRO A 57 22.67 -4.30 10.91
C PRO A 57 21.82 -5.07 11.94
N PRO A 58 22.24 -6.30 12.27
CA PRO A 58 21.56 -7.12 13.28
C PRO A 58 21.40 -6.38 14.60
N SER A 59 20.18 -6.30 15.10
CA SER A 59 19.89 -5.61 16.35
C SER A 59 18.71 -6.25 17.07
N LYS A 60 18.68 -6.12 18.39
CA LYS A 60 17.55 -6.56 19.21
C LYS A 60 17.48 -5.86 20.53
N ARG A 61 16.29 -5.42 20.91
CA ARG A 61 15.97 -4.87 22.23
C ARG A 61 14.61 -5.44 22.67
N ASN A 62 14.52 -5.96 23.87
CA ASN A 62 13.27 -6.50 24.43
C ASN A 62 12.51 -7.48 23.54
N MET A 63 13.15 -8.02 22.52
CA MET A 63 12.61 -9.08 21.67
C MET A 63 13.57 -10.27 21.61
N LYS A 64 13.01 -11.45 21.45
CA LYS A 64 13.76 -12.71 21.37
C LYS A 64 13.17 -13.60 20.30
N GLU A 65 14.02 -14.11 19.42
CA GLU A 65 13.69 -15.24 18.56
C GLU A 65 13.54 -16.53 19.37
N LEU A 66 12.43 -17.22 19.19
CA LEU A 66 12.18 -18.55 19.73
C LEU A 66 12.56 -19.64 18.74
N SER A 67 12.25 -19.41 17.49
CA SER A 67 12.57 -20.27 16.35
C SER A 67 12.28 -19.54 15.05
N ARG A 68 12.72 -20.14 13.95
CA ARG A 68 12.34 -19.78 12.59
C ARG A 68 12.23 -21.04 11.73
N LEU A 69 11.46 -20.95 10.66
CA LEU A 69 11.27 -22.03 9.68
C LEU A 69 11.44 -21.45 8.29
N ARG A 70 12.40 -21.96 7.55
CA ARG A 70 12.59 -21.58 6.16
C ARG A 70 11.49 -22.22 5.30
N LEU A 71 10.82 -21.43 4.47
CA LEU A 71 9.75 -21.87 3.58
C LEU A 71 10.09 -21.63 2.11
N THR A 72 11.00 -20.71 1.82
CA THR A 72 11.46 -20.40 0.47
C THR A 72 12.99 -20.35 0.40
N GLU A 73 13.55 -20.58 -0.78
CA GLU A 73 14.98 -20.35 -1.11
C GLU A 73 15.13 -19.10 -2.02
N THR A 74 14.03 -18.53 -2.47
CA THR A 74 13.95 -17.32 -3.31
C THR A 74 13.53 -16.16 -2.42
N ASP A 75 14.10 -14.98 -2.68
CA ASP A 75 13.75 -13.75 -2.00
C ASP A 75 12.39 -13.24 -2.49
N GLU A 76 11.72 -12.45 -1.68
CA GLU A 76 10.44 -11.78 -1.96
C GLU A 76 9.25 -12.72 -2.30
N VAL A 77 9.25 -13.94 -1.77
CA VAL A 77 8.18 -14.92 -2.04
C VAL A 77 7.12 -14.97 -0.95
N ILE A 78 7.52 -14.99 0.33
CA ILE A 78 6.55 -15.21 1.41
C ILE A 78 5.78 -13.92 1.74
N SER A 79 4.45 -14.04 1.80
CA SER A 79 3.55 -12.93 2.11
C SER A 79 2.94 -13.02 3.52
N ASP A 80 1.66 -12.71 3.69
CA ASP A 80 0.99 -12.59 4.99
C ASP A 80 1.00 -13.89 5.82
N VAL A 81 0.74 -13.74 7.13
CA VAL A 81 0.67 -14.83 8.09
C VAL A 81 -0.57 -14.75 8.97
N THR A 82 -1.34 -15.84 9.02
CA THR A 82 -2.41 -16.02 10.00
C THR A 82 -2.16 -17.25 10.88
N TYR A 83 -2.88 -17.33 12.02
CA TYR A 83 -2.75 -18.45 12.94
C TYR A 83 -4.10 -18.89 13.50
N HIS A 84 -4.37 -20.19 13.40
CA HIS A 84 -5.58 -20.77 13.94
C HIS A 84 -5.31 -22.13 14.59
N LYS A 85 -5.77 -22.33 15.84
CA LYS A 85 -5.73 -23.61 16.58
C LYS A 85 -4.39 -24.36 16.56
N GLY A 86 -3.28 -23.65 16.53
CA GLY A 86 -1.94 -24.26 16.56
C GLY A 86 -1.28 -24.39 15.19
N TYR A 87 -1.90 -23.92 14.15
CA TYR A 87 -1.34 -23.90 12.81
C TYR A 87 -1.22 -22.47 12.30
N ALA A 88 -0.13 -22.18 11.63
CA ALA A 88 0.07 -20.95 10.87
C ALA A 88 -0.13 -21.24 9.38
N TYR A 89 -0.65 -20.26 8.67
CA TYR A 89 -0.84 -20.27 7.23
C TYR A 89 -0.12 -19.05 6.68
N LEU A 90 0.75 -19.27 5.69
CA LEU A 90 1.54 -18.23 5.05
C LEU A 90 1.31 -18.29 3.54
N GLY A 91 0.97 -17.17 2.94
CA GLY A 91 0.82 -17.02 1.50
C GLY A 91 2.16 -16.85 0.79
N GLU A 92 2.10 -16.73 -0.52
CA GLU A 92 3.21 -16.38 -1.39
C GLU A 92 2.86 -15.15 -2.22
N TRP A 93 3.86 -14.32 -2.49
CA TRP A 93 3.78 -13.05 -3.21
C TRP A 93 4.17 -13.20 -4.68
N ILE A 94 4.01 -12.15 -5.46
CA ILE A 94 4.24 -12.07 -6.91
C ILE A 94 5.59 -12.63 -7.40
N ALA A 95 6.63 -12.67 -6.55
CA ALA A 95 7.89 -13.30 -6.91
C ALA A 95 7.76 -14.81 -7.19
N SER A 96 6.64 -15.44 -6.79
CA SER A 96 6.29 -16.77 -7.24
C SER A 96 5.92 -16.80 -8.73
N CYS A 97 5.59 -15.63 -9.32
CA CYS A 97 5.28 -15.43 -10.73
C CYS A 97 6.56 -15.17 -11.56
N THR A 98 7.59 -15.99 -11.46
CA THR A 98 8.84 -15.73 -12.19
C THR A 98 8.69 -15.89 -13.69
N GLU A 99 9.13 -14.89 -14.43
CA GLU A 99 9.16 -14.92 -15.89
C GLU A 99 10.06 -16.04 -16.44
N GLY A 100 9.63 -16.69 -17.49
CA GLY A 100 10.54 -17.18 -18.51
C GLY A 100 10.44 -18.62 -18.97
N ASP A 101 9.66 -19.51 -18.39
CA ASP A 101 9.69 -20.92 -18.75
C ASP A 101 8.41 -21.47 -19.41
N GLY A 102 7.37 -20.66 -19.63
CA GLY A 102 6.07 -21.17 -20.14
C GLY A 102 5.49 -22.25 -19.20
N GLY A 103 5.89 -22.23 -17.95
CA GLY A 103 5.41 -23.10 -16.88
C GLY A 103 4.28 -22.43 -16.12
N THR A 104 3.32 -23.22 -15.70
CA THR A 104 2.31 -22.82 -14.72
C THR A 104 3.02 -22.58 -13.40
N TYR A 105 3.00 -21.35 -12.91
CA TYR A 105 3.43 -21.02 -11.56
C TYR A 105 2.24 -21.26 -10.65
N ASP A 106 2.41 -22.16 -9.71
CA ASP A 106 1.44 -22.38 -8.66
C ASP A 106 2.01 -21.74 -7.40
N SER A 107 1.55 -20.55 -7.04
CA SER A 107 1.77 -20.05 -5.69
C SER A 107 1.19 -21.04 -4.69
N GLU A 108 1.80 -21.12 -3.52
CA GLU A 108 1.40 -22.04 -2.48
C GLU A 108 1.01 -21.28 -1.21
N VAL A 109 0.05 -21.79 -0.45
CA VAL A 109 -0.13 -21.39 0.93
C VAL A 109 0.45 -22.47 1.83
N HIS A 110 1.44 -22.11 2.61
CA HIS A 110 2.14 -23.03 3.50
C HIS A 110 1.36 -23.28 4.78
N VAL A 111 1.06 -24.52 5.09
CA VAL A 111 0.43 -24.91 6.37
C VAL A 111 1.52 -25.40 7.33
N VAL A 112 1.73 -24.64 8.41
CA VAL A 112 2.79 -24.89 9.40
C VAL A 112 2.20 -25.33 10.73
N ASP A 113 2.57 -26.51 11.21
CA ASP A 113 2.28 -26.96 12.59
C ASP A 113 3.14 -26.16 13.57
N ALA A 114 2.55 -25.13 14.17
CA ALA A 114 3.15 -24.23 15.14
C ALA A 114 2.70 -24.52 16.59
N ARG A 115 2.17 -25.73 16.88
CA ARG A 115 1.81 -26.13 18.24
C ARG A 115 3.03 -26.17 19.15
N ASN A 116 4.18 -26.51 18.61
CA ASN A 116 5.47 -26.32 19.27
C ASN A 116 6.21 -25.11 18.65
N LEU A 117 6.06 -23.96 19.26
CA LEU A 117 6.65 -22.69 18.80
C LEU A 117 8.18 -22.68 18.76
N LYS A 118 8.86 -23.67 19.33
CA LYS A 118 10.32 -23.82 19.27
C LYS A 118 10.79 -24.74 18.13
N ASN A 119 9.85 -25.37 17.45
CA ASN A 119 10.15 -26.29 16.36
C ASN A 119 8.92 -26.39 15.43
N PRO A 120 8.53 -25.30 14.78
CA PRO A 120 7.45 -25.30 13.78
C PRO A 120 7.84 -26.17 12.59
N LYS A 121 6.85 -26.74 11.89
CA LYS A 121 7.08 -27.63 10.75
C LYS A 121 6.02 -27.42 9.68
N LYS A 122 6.42 -27.25 8.42
CA LYS A 122 5.51 -27.35 7.27
C LYS A 122 4.91 -28.75 7.24
N VAL A 123 3.61 -28.87 7.18
CA VAL A 123 2.85 -30.13 7.26
C VAL A 123 1.90 -30.35 6.10
N ALA A 124 1.57 -29.32 5.38
CA ALA A 124 0.79 -29.37 4.15
C ALA A 124 1.06 -28.11 3.31
N THR A 125 0.58 -28.13 2.11
CA THR A 125 0.55 -27.04 1.15
C THR A 125 -0.84 -26.98 0.56
N ILE A 126 -1.36 -25.78 0.37
CA ILE A 126 -2.56 -25.51 -0.42
C ILE A 126 -2.06 -24.93 -1.74
N PRO A 127 -2.20 -25.64 -2.86
CA PRO A 127 -1.75 -25.11 -4.14
C PRO A 127 -2.59 -23.92 -4.57
N GLY A 128 -2.03 -22.98 -5.31
CA GLY A 128 -2.73 -21.89 -5.99
C GLY A 128 -3.75 -22.41 -7.02
N ASN A 129 -4.33 -21.52 -7.78
CA ASN A 129 -5.33 -21.85 -8.81
C ASN A 129 -4.72 -21.90 -10.22
N GLY A 130 -3.40 -21.81 -10.28
CA GLY A 130 -2.61 -21.77 -11.51
C GLY A 130 -2.43 -20.35 -12.02
N ASN A 131 -1.18 -19.93 -12.15
CA ASN A 131 -0.79 -18.60 -12.61
C ASN A 131 -1.34 -17.43 -11.78
N ASP A 132 -1.47 -17.64 -10.47
CA ASP A 132 -1.91 -16.67 -9.49
C ASP A 132 -1.01 -16.68 -8.23
N TRP A 133 -1.18 -15.69 -7.38
CA TRP A 133 -0.52 -15.61 -6.08
C TRP A 133 -1.49 -15.10 -5.00
N SER A 134 -1.19 -15.41 -3.72
CA SER A 134 -2.01 -15.03 -2.57
C SER A 134 -1.19 -14.12 -1.65
N GLY A 135 -1.29 -12.82 -1.85
CA GLY A 135 -0.49 -11.83 -1.14
C GLY A 135 -0.97 -11.57 0.25
N GLU A 136 -2.04 -10.84 0.39
CA GLU A 136 -2.57 -10.35 1.65
C GLU A 136 -3.89 -11.00 2.03
N GLY A 137 -4.35 -10.73 3.26
CA GLY A 137 -5.64 -11.21 3.71
C GLY A 137 -5.75 -12.72 3.85
N VAL A 138 -4.69 -13.39 4.27
CA VAL A 138 -4.77 -14.80 4.65
C VAL A 138 -5.50 -14.91 5.98
N HIS A 139 -6.81 -15.17 5.96
CA HIS A 139 -7.67 -15.07 7.14
C HIS A 139 -8.46 -16.34 7.45
N VAL A 140 -8.50 -16.76 8.74
CA VAL A 140 -9.28 -17.94 9.17
C VAL A 140 -10.45 -17.55 10.05
N ILE A 141 -11.65 -17.99 9.65
CA ILE A 141 -12.86 -17.89 10.48
C ILE A 141 -13.33 -19.27 10.94
N HIS A 142 -14.05 -19.30 12.06
CA HIS A 142 -14.76 -20.52 12.49
C HIS A 142 -16.26 -20.35 12.26
N HIS A 143 -16.81 -21.14 11.35
CA HIS A 143 -18.24 -21.12 11.04
C HIS A 143 -18.86 -22.50 11.26
N ARG A 144 -19.84 -22.55 12.17
CA ARG A 144 -20.51 -23.81 12.59
C ARG A 144 -19.49 -24.85 13.08
N ASN A 145 -19.25 -25.89 12.31
CA ASN A 145 -18.31 -26.97 12.63
C ASN A 145 -17.07 -27.00 11.73
N ARG A 146 -16.83 -25.93 10.98
CA ARG A 146 -15.69 -25.81 10.06
C ARG A 146 -14.81 -24.63 10.43
N ASP A 147 -13.53 -24.79 10.16
CA ASP A 147 -12.56 -23.72 10.12
C ASP A 147 -12.32 -23.39 8.63
N LEU A 148 -12.66 -22.19 8.22
CA LEU A 148 -12.57 -21.73 6.83
C LEU A 148 -11.42 -20.77 6.72
N LEU A 149 -10.46 -21.07 5.84
CA LEU A 149 -9.39 -20.17 5.43
C LEU A 149 -9.85 -19.46 4.16
N LEU A 150 -9.81 -18.15 4.19
CA LEU A 150 -10.04 -17.27 3.07
C LEU A 150 -8.69 -16.86 2.51
N LEU A 151 -8.56 -16.86 1.21
CA LEU A 151 -7.35 -16.50 0.48
C LEU A 151 -7.72 -15.53 -0.64
N SER A 152 -6.97 -14.46 -0.77
CA SER A 152 -6.95 -13.63 -1.96
C SER A 152 -6.28 -14.35 -3.12
N SER A 153 -6.52 -13.93 -4.33
CA SER A 153 -5.84 -14.42 -5.52
C SER A 153 -5.70 -13.31 -6.54
N GLU A 154 -4.47 -13.00 -6.91
CA GLU A 154 -4.12 -12.06 -7.96
C GLU A 154 -3.44 -12.80 -9.11
N PRO A 155 -3.79 -12.51 -10.38
CA PRO A 155 -3.18 -13.18 -11.52
C PRO A 155 -1.73 -12.73 -11.72
N CYS A 156 -0.86 -13.66 -12.11
CA CYS A 156 0.54 -13.39 -12.46
C CYS A 156 0.69 -12.59 -13.77
N ASP A 157 -0.32 -12.59 -14.60
CA ASP A 157 -0.36 -11.85 -15.86
C ASP A 157 -1.60 -10.96 -15.88
N SER A 158 -1.38 -9.66 -16.12
CA SER A 158 -2.47 -8.69 -16.28
C SER A 158 -3.35 -8.93 -17.50
N THR A 159 -2.95 -9.81 -18.42
CA THR A 159 -3.85 -10.33 -19.47
C THR A 159 -4.73 -11.42 -18.86
N LEU A 160 -5.76 -10.98 -18.18
CA LEU A 160 -6.73 -11.72 -17.42
C LEU A 160 -7.17 -13.02 -18.09
N ASP A 161 -6.64 -14.15 -17.65
CA ASP A 161 -7.22 -15.45 -17.97
C ASP A 161 -8.46 -15.66 -17.10
N ALA A 162 -9.58 -15.89 -17.70
CA ALA A 162 -10.92 -16.04 -17.10
C ALA A 162 -11.04 -17.06 -15.94
N ASN A 163 -9.96 -17.64 -15.48
CA ASN A 163 -9.95 -18.66 -14.43
C ASN A 163 -8.95 -18.38 -13.31
N VAL A 164 -8.38 -17.18 -13.26
CA VAL A 164 -7.35 -16.79 -12.30
C VAL A 164 -7.82 -15.54 -11.57
N GLY A 165 -7.44 -15.37 -10.30
CA GLY A 165 -7.89 -14.26 -9.47
C GLY A 165 -9.08 -14.62 -8.56
N GLY A 166 -9.65 -13.63 -7.91
CA GLY A 166 -10.79 -13.81 -7.00
C GLY A 166 -10.41 -14.34 -5.61
N MET A 167 -11.42 -14.76 -4.84
CA MET A 167 -11.26 -15.33 -3.51
C MET A 167 -11.33 -16.86 -3.57
N THR A 168 -10.51 -17.52 -2.75
CA THR A 168 -10.56 -18.98 -2.53
C THR A 168 -10.97 -19.28 -1.09
N ILE A 169 -11.93 -20.18 -0.88
CA ILE A 169 -12.35 -20.67 0.44
C ILE A 169 -11.89 -22.11 0.62
N VAL A 170 -11.10 -22.35 1.67
CA VAL A 170 -10.53 -23.65 1.98
C VAL A 170 -11.03 -24.13 3.34
N ASP A 171 -11.55 -25.35 3.43
CA ASP A 171 -11.81 -26.01 4.71
C ASP A 171 -10.50 -26.51 5.32
N VAL A 172 -10.10 -25.90 6.40
CA VAL A 172 -8.89 -26.23 7.18
C VAL A 172 -9.23 -26.83 8.55
N THR A 173 -10.43 -27.39 8.70
CA THR A 173 -10.82 -28.12 9.92
C THR A 173 -9.83 -29.25 10.23
N ASN A 174 -9.31 -29.90 9.19
CA ASN A 174 -8.11 -30.73 9.28
C ASN A 174 -6.93 -30.04 8.56
N PRO A 175 -6.09 -29.28 9.25
CA PRO A 175 -5.03 -28.50 8.61
C PRO A 175 -3.98 -29.34 7.84
N ARG A 176 -3.93 -30.64 8.07
CA ARG A 176 -3.01 -31.55 7.35
C ARG A 176 -3.59 -32.10 6.05
N GLN A 177 -4.86 -31.86 5.81
CA GLN A 177 -5.61 -32.26 4.62
C GLN A 177 -6.62 -31.14 4.30
N PRO A 178 -6.14 -29.97 3.91
CA PRO A 178 -7.01 -28.86 3.51
C PRO A 178 -7.82 -29.24 2.27
N GLU A 179 -9.06 -28.74 2.19
CA GLU A 179 -9.97 -29.00 1.08
C GLU A 179 -10.46 -27.66 0.49
N LYS A 180 -10.10 -27.33 -0.73
CA LYS A 180 -10.69 -26.18 -1.45
C LYS A 180 -12.20 -26.41 -1.62
N LEU A 181 -13.01 -25.52 -1.14
CA LEU A 181 -14.46 -25.55 -1.24
C LEU A 181 -14.96 -24.82 -2.49
N ILE A 182 -14.34 -23.72 -2.80
CA ILE A 182 -14.50 -22.91 -3.99
C ILE A 182 -13.20 -22.17 -4.28
N SER A 183 -12.92 -21.89 -5.53
CA SER A 183 -11.77 -21.12 -6.01
C SER A 183 -12.23 -20.09 -7.02
N ASN A 184 -11.44 -19.04 -7.21
CA ASN A 184 -11.66 -18.00 -8.22
C ASN A 184 -13.07 -17.40 -8.12
N PHE A 185 -13.48 -17.11 -6.90
CA PHE A 185 -14.73 -16.45 -6.62
C PHE A 185 -14.47 -14.96 -6.41
N GLY A 186 -15.06 -14.13 -7.23
CA GLY A 186 -14.89 -12.69 -7.14
C GLY A 186 -16.23 -11.99 -7.29
N ASP A 187 -16.16 -10.71 -7.47
CA ASP A 187 -17.22 -9.94 -8.02
C ASP A 187 -17.50 -10.41 -9.47
N TRP A 188 -18.76 -10.41 -9.85
CA TRP A 188 -19.24 -10.84 -11.16
C TRP A 188 -19.93 -9.70 -11.89
N THR A 189 -19.86 -8.49 -11.36
CA THR A 189 -20.37 -7.31 -12.04
C THR A 189 -19.32 -6.77 -13.01
N ASP A 190 -19.76 -6.12 -14.06
CA ASP A 190 -18.89 -5.51 -15.06
C ASP A 190 -18.96 -3.99 -14.88
N GLY A 191 -18.08 -3.46 -14.01
CA GLY A 191 -17.89 -2.02 -13.87
C GLY A 191 -18.72 -1.37 -12.76
N GLY A 192 -18.69 -1.91 -11.54
CA GLY A 192 -19.18 -1.25 -10.34
C GLY A 192 -20.68 -1.37 -10.07
N LEU A 193 -21.17 -0.60 -9.11
CA LEU A 193 -22.54 -0.63 -8.55
C LEU A 193 -23.68 -0.65 -9.57
N ASP A 194 -23.46 -0.11 -10.75
CA ASP A 194 -24.43 -0.09 -11.86
C ASP A 194 -24.29 -1.29 -12.82
N GLY A 195 -23.32 -2.19 -12.56
CA GLY A 195 -23.08 -3.37 -13.36
C GLY A 195 -24.21 -4.41 -13.22
N GLU A 196 -24.58 -5.05 -14.31
CA GLU A 196 -25.47 -6.21 -14.27
C GLU A 196 -24.66 -7.45 -13.86
N ASP A 197 -25.10 -8.18 -12.85
CA ASP A 197 -24.51 -9.47 -12.46
C ASP A 197 -24.40 -10.39 -13.69
N CYS A 198 -23.19 -10.59 -14.18
CA CYS A 198 -22.93 -11.33 -15.41
C CYS A 198 -23.41 -12.80 -15.33
N ARG A 199 -23.64 -13.35 -14.13
CA ARG A 199 -24.21 -14.69 -13.96
C ARG A 199 -25.67 -14.77 -14.39
N GLU A 200 -26.36 -13.64 -14.48
CA GLU A 200 -27.74 -13.52 -14.94
C GLU A 200 -27.83 -13.19 -16.44
N LEU A 201 -26.70 -12.87 -17.07
CA LEU A 201 -26.61 -12.56 -18.49
C LEU A 201 -26.47 -13.84 -19.35
N PRO A 202 -26.87 -13.80 -20.63
CA PRO A 202 -26.69 -14.92 -21.53
C PRO A 202 -25.24 -15.13 -21.97
N GLU A 203 -24.36 -14.15 -21.81
CA GLU A 203 -22.92 -14.23 -22.05
C GLU A 203 -22.20 -14.77 -20.80
N PRO A 204 -21.12 -15.56 -20.98
CA PRO A 204 -20.36 -16.06 -19.85
C PRO A 204 -19.65 -14.90 -19.13
N CYS A 205 -19.65 -14.94 -17.80
CA CYS A 205 -18.82 -14.06 -16.98
C CYS A 205 -17.36 -14.14 -17.41
N VAL A 206 -16.73 -13.00 -17.59
CA VAL A 206 -15.45 -12.96 -18.28
C VAL A 206 -14.29 -13.19 -17.33
N THR A 207 -14.39 -12.83 -16.05
CA THR A 207 -13.30 -13.06 -15.09
C THR A 207 -13.73 -12.85 -13.64
N PRO A 208 -13.27 -13.66 -12.69
CA PRO A 208 -13.12 -13.19 -11.32
C PRO A 208 -12.05 -12.11 -11.31
N HIS A 209 -12.30 -11.03 -10.57
CA HIS A 209 -11.38 -9.90 -10.50
C HIS A 209 -10.09 -10.25 -9.73
N SER A 210 -9.10 -9.38 -9.83
CA SER A 210 -7.84 -9.50 -9.11
C SER A 210 -8.04 -9.09 -7.65
N VAL A 211 -8.11 -10.06 -6.75
CA VAL A 211 -8.42 -9.80 -5.34
C VAL A 211 -7.15 -9.69 -4.52
N HIS A 212 -6.86 -8.48 -4.02
CA HIS A 212 -5.67 -8.15 -3.26
C HIS A 212 -5.71 -8.64 -1.81
N SER A 213 -6.78 -8.34 -1.09
CA SER A 213 -6.95 -8.71 0.32
C SER A 213 -8.35 -9.25 0.62
N VAL A 214 -8.46 -10.10 1.63
CA VAL A 214 -9.73 -10.64 2.09
C VAL A 214 -9.79 -10.73 3.61
N MET A 215 -10.96 -10.44 4.17
CA MET A 215 -11.24 -10.67 5.59
C MET A 215 -12.61 -11.31 5.77
N GLY A 216 -12.77 -12.14 6.80
CA GLY A 216 -14.06 -12.76 7.11
C GLY A 216 -14.47 -12.60 8.55
N TRP A 217 -15.78 -12.61 8.80
CA TRP A 217 -16.35 -12.63 10.14
C TRP A 217 -17.57 -13.52 10.24
N THR A 218 -18.01 -13.77 11.45
CA THR A 218 -19.21 -14.57 11.70
C THR A 218 -20.14 -13.84 12.67
N ASP A 219 -21.43 -13.80 12.35
CA ASP A 219 -22.48 -13.32 13.24
C ASP A 219 -23.58 -14.39 13.39
N GLY A 220 -23.64 -14.96 14.59
CA GLY A 220 -24.55 -16.06 14.89
C GLY A 220 -24.35 -17.27 13.97
N ASN A 221 -25.32 -17.54 13.10
CA ASN A 221 -25.28 -18.65 12.14
C ASN A 221 -24.84 -18.22 10.73
N LYS A 222 -24.52 -16.95 10.55
CA LYS A 222 -24.06 -16.38 9.30
C LYS A 222 -22.54 -16.25 9.28
N ALA A 223 -21.98 -16.27 8.09
CA ALA A 223 -20.58 -15.96 7.84
C ALA A 223 -20.51 -15.04 6.63
N TYR A 224 -19.63 -14.07 6.71
CA TYR A 224 -19.41 -13.05 5.70
C TYR A 224 -17.93 -12.94 5.36
N ALA A 225 -17.64 -12.47 4.18
CA ALA A 225 -16.32 -12.06 3.75
C ALA A 225 -16.41 -10.68 3.08
N VAL A 226 -15.35 -9.93 3.16
CA VAL A 226 -15.10 -8.72 2.40
C VAL A 226 -13.82 -8.94 1.61
N GLN A 227 -13.75 -8.43 0.39
CA GLN A 227 -12.57 -8.48 -0.45
C GLN A 227 -12.22 -7.09 -0.97
N VAL A 228 -10.95 -6.94 -1.35
CA VAL A 228 -10.43 -5.80 -2.10
C VAL A 228 -10.27 -6.23 -3.54
N ASP A 229 -10.94 -5.54 -4.45
CA ASP A 229 -10.81 -5.75 -5.88
C ASP A 229 -9.88 -4.71 -6.51
N ASN A 230 -8.79 -5.18 -7.13
CA ASN A 230 -7.81 -4.31 -7.79
C ASN A 230 -8.34 -3.64 -9.07
N LEU A 231 -9.50 -4.01 -9.56
CA LEU A 231 -10.10 -3.43 -10.76
C LEU A 231 -11.19 -2.41 -10.42
N GLU A 232 -11.72 -2.48 -9.20
CA GLU A 232 -12.77 -1.60 -8.68
C GLU A 232 -12.28 -0.91 -7.40
N PHE A 233 -11.20 -0.16 -7.51
CA PHE A 233 -10.39 0.42 -6.43
C PHE A 233 -11.14 1.02 -5.23
N PRO A 234 -12.30 1.69 -5.38
CA PRO A 234 -12.97 2.29 -4.23
C PRO A 234 -13.95 1.36 -3.52
N ASP A 235 -14.26 0.20 -4.10
CA ASP A 235 -15.40 -0.60 -3.68
C ASP A 235 -15.11 -1.51 -2.48
N VAL A 236 -16.15 -1.73 -1.69
CA VAL A 236 -16.16 -2.63 -0.54
C VAL A 236 -17.13 -3.78 -0.83
N ASP A 237 -16.58 -4.87 -1.37
CA ASP A 237 -17.37 -6.02 -1.80
C ASP A 237 -17.62 -6.97 -0.64
N ILE A 238 -18.88 -7.12 -0.23
CA ILE A 238 -19.26 -8.00 0.86
C ILE A 238 -20.04 -9.20 0.34
N PHE A 239 -19.64 -10.37 0.82
CA PHE A 239 -20.23 -11.66 0.44
C PHE A 239 -20.86 -12.39 1.63
N ASP A 240 -22.07 -12.97 1.46
CA ASP A 240 -22.59 -14.00 2.35
C ASP A 240 -21.94 -15.34 1.99
N ILE A 241 -21.00 -15.79 2.83
CA ILE A 241 -20.31 -17.07 2.73
C ILE A 241 -20.85 -18.12 3.70
N THR A 242 -22.08 -17.95 4.20
CA THR A 242 -22.75 -18.91 5.09
C THR A 242 -22.80 -20.32 4.49
N ASN A 243 -22.92 -20.39 3.17
CA ASN A 243 -22.64 -21.61 2.42
C ASN A 243 -21.31 -21.44 1.65
N PRO A 244 -20.18 -21.88 2.20
CA PRO A 244 -18.86 -21.59 1.62
C PRO A 244 -18.59 -22.28 0.28
N ARG A 245 -19.50 -23.10 -0.23
CA ARG A 245 -19.45 -23.68 -1.57
C ARG A 245 -20.34 -22.92 -2.59
N ASN A 246 -21.05 -21.92 -2.14
CA ASN A 246 -21.89 -21.06 -2.96
C ASN A 246 -22.00 -19.68 -2.30
N PRO A 247 -20.90 -18.91 -2.27
CA PRO A 247 -20.90 -17.53 -1.80
C PRO A 247 -21.83 -16.67 -2.67
N ARG A 248 -22.24 -15.52 -2.14
CA ARG A 248 -23.07 -14.56 -2.87
C ARG A 248 -22.66 -13.16 -2.49
N ILE A 249 -22.42 -12.31 -3.47
CA ILE A 249 -22.27 -10.88 -3.23
C ILE A 249 -23.56 -10.31 -2.67
N ILE A 250 -23.47 -9.46 -1.67
CA ILE A 250 -24.61 -8.83 -1.01
C ILE A 250 -24.47 -7.32 -0.87
N SER A 251 -23.29 -6.78 -1.12
CA SER A 251 -23.02 -5.36 -1.16
C SER A 251 -21.79 -5.10 -2.01
N GLU A 252 -21.88 -4.06 -2.81
CA GLU A 252 -20.81 -3.40 -3.57
C GLU A 252 -21.01 -1.91 -3.30
N VAL A 253 -20.27 -1.35 -2.37
CA VAL A 253 -20.45 0.04 -1.94
C VAL A 253 -19.15 0.78 -2.22
N GLY A 254 -19.21 1.70 -3.17
CA GLY A 254 -18.09 2.54 -3.54
C GLY A 254 -17.88 3.73 -2.61
N LEU A 255 -16.67 4.26 -2.62
CA LEU A 255 -16.31 5.45 -1.87
C LEU A 255 -17.17 6.67 -2.23
N GLU A 256 -17.63 6.76 -3.48
CA GLU A 256 -18.48 7.86 -3.98
C GLU A 256 -19.78 8.02 -3.21
N GLU A 257 -20.36 6.92 -2.72
CA GLU A 257 -21.54 6.97 -1.87
C GLU A 257 -21.22 7.55 -0.49
N PHE A 258 -20.00 7.38 -0.02
CA PHE A 258 -19.50 7.92 1.24
C PHE A 258 -19.09 9.39 1.12
N ILE A 259 -18.64 9.85 -0.05
CA ILE A 259 -18.37 11.28 -0.33
C ILE A 259 -19.63 12.13 -0.08
N ALA A 260 -20.77 11.64 -0.52
CA ALA A 260 -22.06 12.31 -0.24
C ALA A 260 -22.40 12.34 1.26
N ALA A 261 -21.79 11.49 2.08
CA ALA A 261 -21.94 11.45 3.53
C ALA A 261 -20.89 12.26 4.30
N GLY A 262 -19.87 12.82 3.63
CA GLY A 262 -18.93 13.78 4.21
C GLY A 262 -17.51 13.25 4.43
N ILE A 263 -17.01 12.34 3.58
CA ILE A 263 -15.59 11.98 3.56
C ILE A 263 -14.73 13.20 3.25
N SER A 264 -13.55 13.23 3.84
CA SER A 264 -12.64 14.35 3.96
C SER A 264 -12.22 15.03 2.64
N GLU A 265 -11.68 16.23 2.78
CA GLU A 265 -11.14 17.04 1.69
C GLU A 265 -9.98 16.35 0.92
N GLN A 266 -9.37 15.31 1.47
CA GLN A 266 -8.28 14.57 0.80
C GLN A 266 -8.75 13.86 -0.46
N VAL A 267 -9.98 13.34 -0.47
CA VAL A 267 -10.60 12.81 -1.70
C VAL A 267 -10.74 13.90 -2.76
N ALA A 268 -11.12 15.10 -2.32
CA ALA A 268 -11.27 16.25 -3.21
C ALA A 268 -9.92 16.75 -3.76
N ASN A 269 -8.82 16.43 -3.13
CA ASN A 269 -7.47 16.84 -3.53
C ASN A 269 -6.76 15.85 -4.48
N GLY A 270 -7.47 14.82 -4.98
CA GLY A 270 -6.98 13.94 -6.04
C GLY A 270 -6.00 12.87 -5.58
N GLY A 271 -6.02 12.50 -4.30
CA GLY A 271 -5.27 11.37 -3.77
C GLY A 271 -5.65 10.03 -4.40
N SER A 272 -4.80 9.03 -4.28
CA SER A 272 -5.09 7.68 -4.72
C SER A 272 -6.14 7.03 -3.83
N ILE A 273 -7.28 6.73 -4.40
CA ILE A 273 -8.41 6.07 -3.72
C ILE A 273 -8.26 4.58 -4.00
N PHE A 274 -7.51 3.89 -3.17
CA PHE A 274 -7.33 2.46 -3.28
C PHE A 274 -7.71 1.77 -1.98
N HIS A 275 -8.80 0.99 -2.00
CA HIS A 275 -9.13 0.09 -0.91
C HIS A 275 -8.03 -0.97 -0.81
N HIS A 276 -7.26 -0.96 0.28
CA HIS A 276 -6.10 -1.84 0.40
C HIS A 276 -6.33 -2.98 1.40
N ASP A 277 -6.77 -2.68 2.60
CA ASP A 277 -7.04 -3.68 3.63
C ASP A 277 -8.18 -3.22 4.56
N MET A 278 -8.67 -4.12 5.39
CA MET A 278 -9.74 -3.82 6.32
C MET A 278 -9.65 -4.62 7.62
N GLN A 279 -10.24 -4.10 8.66
CA GLN A 279 -10.49 -4.85 9.88
C GLN A 279 -11.98 -4.82 10.25
N VAL A 280 -12.59 -5.99 10.44
CA VAL A 280 -13.97 -6.12 10.94
C VAL A 280 -13.98 -6.54 12.41
N LYS A 281 -14.72 -5.81 13.23
CA LYS A 281 -14.78 -6.06 14.67
C LYS A 281 -16.13 -5.68 15.27
N LYS A 282 -16.61 -6.45 16.25
CA LYS A 282 -17.80 -6.08 17.02
C LYS A 282 -17.44 -5.10 18.13
N ILE A 283 -17.99 -3.87 18.04
CA ILE A 283 -17.76 -2.76 18.97
C ILE A 283 -19.11 -2.33 19.54
N ASP A 284 -19.23 -2.35 20.86
CA ASP A 284 -20.44 -1.98 21.61
C ASP A 284 -21.75 -2.68 21.16
N GLY A 285 -21.60 -3.82 20.51
CA GLY A 285 -22.70 -4.65 20.05
C GLY A 285 -22.95 -4.59 18.55
N GLU A 286 -22.37 -3.63 17.85
CA GLU A 286 -22.47 -3.42 16.40
C GLU A 286 -21.22 -3.93 15.68
N TRP A 287 -21.37 -4.38 14.45
CA TRP A 287 -20.25 -4.75 13.59
C TRP A 287 -19.73 -3.52 12.88
N MET A 288 -18.45 -3.24 13.10
CA MET A 288 -17.75 -2.12 12.51
C MET A 288 -16.64 -2.63 11.61
N MET A 289 -16.43 -1.97 10.48
CA MET A 289 -15.34 -2.23 9.55
C MET A 289 -14.49 -0.95 9.43
N MET A 290 -13.19 -1.06 9.67
CA MET A 290 -12.22 -0.03 9.35
C MET A 290 -11.59 -0.40 8.02
N VAL A 291 -11.72 0.47 7.04
CA VAL A 291 -11.20 0.29 5.68
C VAL A 291 -10.00 1.21 5.50
N SER A 292 -8.93 0.71 4.92
CA SER A 292 -7.73 1.47 4.57
C SER A 292 -7.83 1.89 3.12
N TYR A 293 -7.91 3.19 2.84
CA TYR A 293 -8.11 3.76 1.51
C TYR A 293 -6.90 4.57 1.02
N TRP A 294 -5.71 4.06 1.20
CA TRP A 294 -4.48 4.66 0.73
C TRP A 294 -4.39 6.15 1.11
N ASP A 295 -4.27 7.09 0.15
CA ASP A 295 -4.13 8.53 0.43
C ASP A 295 -5.35 9.16 1.12
N VAL A 296 -6.50 8.49 1.10
CA VAL A 296 -7.70 8.95 1.81
C VAL A 296 -7.65 8.66 3.31
N GLY A 297 -6.79 7.74 3.74
CA GLY A 297 -6.70 7.34 5.14
C GLY A 297 -7.65 6.19 5.50
N TRP A 298 -8.11 6.17 6.74
CA TRP A 298 -8.97 5.09 7.25
C TRP A 298 -10.41 5.54 7.38
N VAL A 299 -11.32 4.77 6.78
CA VAL A 299 -12.77 5.02 6.80
C VAL A 299 -13.45 3.99 7.69
N LEU A 300 -14.31 4.45 8.60
CA LEU A 300 -15.08 3.62 9.50
C LEU A 300 -16.50 3.43 8.99
N LEU A 301 -16.87 2.16 8.75
CA LEU A 301 -18.20 1.76 8.32
C LEU A 301 -18.91 0.96 9.42
N ASN A 302 -20.23 1.14 9.53
CA ASN A 302 -21.11 0.22 10.25
C ASN A 302 -21.60 -0.85 9.26
N VAL A 303 -21.32 -2.11 9.58
CA VAL A 303 -21.68 -3.28 8.78
C VAL A 303 -22.56 -4.26 9.56
N ASP A 304 -23.38 -3.75 10.48
CA ASP A 304 -24.36 -4.56 11.23
C ASP A 304 -25.41 -5.15 10.28
N ASP A 305 -25.77 -4.41 9.23
CA ASP A 305 -26.40 -4.95 8.01
C ASP A 305 -25.35 -5.01 6.89
N PRO A 306 -24.72 -6.17 6.65
CA PRO A 306 -23.66 -6.27 5.66
C PRO A 306 -24.10 -6.05 4.21
N ALA A 307 -25.41 -6.04 3.94
CA ALA A 307 -25.95 -5.73 2.64
C ALA A 307 -26.16 -4.21 2.41
N ASN A 308 -26.01 -3.41 3.46
CA ASN A 308 -26.18 -1.96 3.43
C ASN A 308 -25.18 -1.31 4.39
N PRO A 309 -23.89 -1.35 4.11
CA PRO A 309 -22.88 -0.63 4.89
C PRO A 309 -23.18 0.86 4.96
N THR A 310 -22.87 1.48 6.08
CA THR A 310 -23.06 2.92 6.23
C THR A 310 -21.81 3.60 6.79
N PHE A 311 -21.48 4.76 6.27
CA PHE A 311 -20.41 5.60 6.76
C PHE A 311 -20.65 6.04 8.20
N VAL A 312 -19.60 6.02 9.02
CA VAL A 312 -19.64 6.45 10.42
C VAL A 312 -18.71 7.63 10.67
N ASP A 313 -17.45 7.52 10.26
CA ASP A 313 -16.40 8.51 10.50
C ASP A 313 -15.18 8.18 9.63
N ASP A 314 -14.26 9.11 9.45
CA ASP A 314 -13.00 8.89 8.78
C ASP A 314 -11.83 9.55 9.54
N TYR A 315 -10.62 9.11 9.21
CA TYR A 315 -9.40 9.67 9.77
C TYR A 315 -8.79 10.66 8.80
N ASP A 316 -8.77 11.92 9.20
CA ASP A 316 -8.05 12.96 8.48
C ASP A 316 -6.59 12.96 8.89
N TYR A 317 -5.69 12.87 7.93
CA TYR A 317 -4.27 13.09 8.18
C TYR A 317 -4.06 14.54 8.67
N PRO A 318 -3.26 14.74 9.72
CA PRO A 318 -2.90 16.10 10.11
C PRO A 318 -2.13 16.81 9.00
N ASP A 319 -2.52 18.01 8.65
CA ASP A 319 -1.85 18.84 7.66
C ASP A 319 -1.38 20.17 8.28
N PRO A 320 -0.06 20.47 8.25
CA PRO A 320 1.03 19.63 7.78
C PRO A 320 1.23 18.38 8.63
N ASP A 321 1.84 17.34 8.04
CA ASP A 321 2.20 16.11 8.75
C ASP A 321 3.10 16.43 9.97
N PRO A 322 2.75 15.97 11.18
CA PRO A 322 3.51 16.32 12.40
C PRO A 322 4.89 15.67 12.47
N LEU A 323 5.11 14.56 11.74
CA LEU A 323 6.34 13.81 11.76
C LEU A 323 7.35 14.34 10.75
N THR A 324 6.90 14.59 9.53
CA THR A 324 7.74 15.02 8.41
C THR A 324 7.70 16.53 8.17
N GLY A 325 6.63 17.19 8.55
CA GLY A 325 6.40 18.62 8.33
C GLY A 325 5.92 18.96 6.93
N PHE A 326 5.72 17.97 6.07
CA PHE A 326 5.23 18.19 4.70
C PHE A 326 3.73 18.47 4.65
N SER A 327 3.33 19.24 3.63
CA SER A 327 1.96 19.52 3.26
C SER A 327 1.84 19.39 1.72
N PRO A 328 0.88 18.60 1.20
CA PRO A 328 0.01 17.69 1.96
C PRO A 328 0.80 16.56 2.65
N PRO A 329 0.23 15.90 3.66
CA PRO A 329 0.82 14.70 4.25
C PRO A 329 0.93 13.60 3.20
N GLU A 330 1.84 12.63 3.38
CA GLU A 330 2.01 11.53 2.44
C GLU A 330 0.70 10.75 2.29
N GLY A 331 0.27 10.03 3.21
CA GLY A 331 -0.87 9.15 3.08
C GLY A 331 -0.45 7.68 3.04
N ASN A 332 -1.06 6.86 2.18
CA ASN A 332 -0.81 5.43 1.98
C ASN A 332 -1.32 4.54 3.13
N ALA A 333 -2.55 4.79 3.62
CA ALA A 333 -3.19 3.96 4.62
C ALA A 333 -3.29 2.50 4.16
N HIS A 334 -2.41 1.66 4.72
CA HIS A 334 -2.25 0.27 4.33
C HIS A 334 -3.11 -0.66 5.17
N GLN A 335 -2.90 -0.69 6.48
CA GLN A 335 -3.61 -1.54 7.42
C GLN A 335 -3.89 -0.80 8.73
N SER A 336 -4.90 -1.23 9.47
CA SER A 336 -5.15 -0.73 10.82
C SER A 336 -5.63 -1.80 11.79
N TRP A 337 -5.39 -1.60 13.10
CA TRP A 337 -5.83 -2.54 14.12
C TRP A 337 -6.27 -1.87 15.40
N TRP A 338 -7.53 -2.11 15.81
CA TRP A 338 -8.02 -1.63 17.10
C TRP A 338 -7.26 -2.23 18.28
N SER A 339 -7.06 -1.43 19.32
CA SER A 339 -6.78 -1.95 20.65
C SER A 339 -7.91 -2.89 21.09
N LYS A 340 -7.60 -3.81 21.99
CA LYS A 340 -8.61 -4.78 22.45
C LYS A 340 -9.84 -4.13 23.07
N ASP A 341 -9.70 -3.00 23.73
CA ASP A 341 -10.75 -2.23 24.40
C ASP A 341 -11.37 -1.15 23.51
N ASN A 342 -11.02 -1.12 22.22
CA ASN A 342 -11.51 -0.21 21.18
C ASN A 342 -11.18 1.29 21.40
N ARG A 343 -10.30 1.62 22.36
CA ARG A 343 -10.00 3.03 22.68
C ARG A 343 -9.05 3.67 21.68
N PHE A 344 -8.23 2.88 21.04
CA PHE A 344 -7.22 3.32 20.07
C PHE A 344 -7.21 2.42 18.86
N VAL A 345 -6.81 3.00 17.74
CA VAL A 345 -6.43 2.32 16.51
C VAL A 345 -4.96 2.63 16.25
N VAL A 346 -4.24 1.64 15.79
CA VAL A 346 -2.89 1.79 15.24
C VAL A 346 -2.99 1.49 13.76
N GLY A 347 -2.65 2.44 12.93
CA GLY A 347 -2.62 2.34 11.47
C GLY A 347 -1.20 2.31 10.95
N THR A 348 -1.00 1.79 9.76
CA THR A 348 0.28 1.77 9.05
C THR A 348 0.14 2.45 7.71
N ASP A 349 1.03 3.39 7.43
CA ASP A 349 1.17 4.05 6.13
C ASP A 349 2.33 3.39 5.40
N GLU A 350 2.06 2.69 4.31
CA GLU A 350 3.08 2.02 3.51
C GLU A 350 3.54 2.95 2.39
N ASP A 351 4.81 3.28 2.39
CA ASP A 351 5.42 4.04 1.33
C ASP A 351 6.54 3.23 0.66
N PHE A 352 6.54 3.20 -0.65
CA PHE A 352 7.52 2.46 -1.45
C PHE A 352 8.71 3.32 -1.89
N SER A 353 8.68 4.62 -1.63
CA SER A 353 9.74 5.56 -1.96
C SER A 353 9.94 6.58 -0.84
N PRO A 354 11.17 6.80 -0.37
CA PRO A 354 11.44 7.84 0.62
C PRO A 354 11.55 9.23 0.00
N PHE A 355 11.00 9.43 -1.19
CA PHE A 355 11.05 10.68 -1.93
C PHE A 355 9.72 10.99 -2.57
N ARG A 356 9.22 12.18 -2.30
CA ARG A 356 8.13 12.77 -3.07
C ARG A 356 8.65 13.54 -4.26
N LEU A 357 7.80 13.79 -5.24
CA LEU A 357 8.12 14.63 -6.37
C LEU A 357 7.72 16.08 -6.08
N SER A 358 8.69 16.98 -6.17
CA SER A 358 8.45 18.42 -6.21
C SER A 358 8.41 18.87 -7.66
N PHE A 359 7.28 19.39 -8.13
CA PHE A 359 7.10 19.80 -9.50
C PHE A 359 6.88 21.31 -9.59
N GLU A 360 7.82 22.07 -10.15
CA GLU A 360 7.75 23.51 -10.32
C GLU A 360 7.74 23.91 -11.81
N VAL A 361 6.89 24.89 -12.16
CA VAL A 361 6.94 25.61 -13.42
C VAL A 361 8.02 26.69 -13.31
N THR A 362 9.11 26.58 -14.08
CA THR A 362 10.33 27.41 -13.90
C THR A 362 10.43 28.57 -14.86
N SER A 363 9.52 28.71 -15.85
CA SER A 363 9.52 29.82 -16.81
C SER A 363 8.11 30.25 -17.18
N GLY A 364 8.01 31.37 -17.92
CA GLY A 364 6.73 31.90 -18.38
C GLY A 364 5.97 32.69 -17.31
N PRO A 365 4.69 33.03 -17.57
CA PRO A 365 3.87 33.80 -16.64
C PRO A 365 3.60 33.09 -15.32
N ASN A 366 3.54 31.75 -15.34
CA ASN A 366 3.27 30.90 -14.18
C ASN A 366 4.54 30.41 -13.48
N ALA A 367 5.71 31.01 -13.74
CA ALA A 367 6.94 30.63 -13.09
C ALA A 367 6.86 30.76 -11.56
N GLY A 368 7.28 29.72 -10.84
CA GLY A 368 7.17 29.60 -9.39
C GLY A 368 5.86 28.92 -8.92
N THR A 369 5.01 28.50 -9.86
CA THR A 369 3.84 27.67 -9.48
C THR A 369 4.30 26.24 -9.28
N VAL A 370 3.96 25.69 -8.12
CA VAL A 370 4.12 24.26 -7.78
C VAL A 370 2.89 23.51 -8.28
N ILE A 371 3.10 22.39 -8.92
CA ILE A 371 2.05 21.44 -9.30
C ILE A 371 2.06 20.36 -8.21
N GLU A 372 1.04 20.36 -7.38
CA GLU A 372 1.02 19.58 -6.14
C GLU A 372 0.86 18.08 -6.36
N ASN A 373 0.25 17.67 -7.48
CA ASN A 373 -0.04 16.27 -7.76
C ASN A 373 0.60 15.81 -9.07
N SER A 374 1.37 14.71 -9.00
CA SER A 374 1.90 14.03 -10.18
C SER A 374 2.26 12.58 -9.83
N ALA A 375 2.17 11.69 -10.81
CA ALA A 375 2.51 10.28 -10.63
C ALA A 375 3.57 9.85 -11.66
N ILE A 376 4.71 9.35 -11.18
CA ILE A 376 5.67 8.71 -12.06
C ILE A 376 5.15 7.32 -12.47
N SER A 377 5.33 6.95 -13.74
CA SER A 377 5.02 5.58 -14.17
C SER A 377 6.02 4.59 -13.54
N GLY A 378 5.51 3.53 -12.92
CA GLY A 378 6.33 2.46 -12.36
C GLY A 378 7.25 1.77 -13.38
N ASP A 379 6.90 1.84 -14.66
CA ASP A 379 7.70 1.30 -15.77
C ASP A 379 8.84 2.23 -16.23
N SER A 380 8.90 3.47 -15.74
CA SER A 380 9.86 4.47 -16.20
C SER A 380 11.07 4.59 -15.27
N PRO A 381 12.25 5.05 -15.79
CA PRO A 381 13.35 5.39 -14.91
C PRO A 381 12.91 6.37 -13.81
N PRO A 382 13.37 6.21 -12.57
CA PRO A 382 12.99 7.07 -11.46
C PRO A 382 13.44 8.52 -11.66
N ILE A 383 12.73 9.43 -11.04
CA ILE A 383 13.19 10.80 -10.78
C ILE A 383 13.78 10.78 -9.37
N ASP A 384 15.04 11.08 -9.25
CA ASP A 384 15.78 11.10 -7.98
C ASP A 384 16.83 12.23 -8.00
N ASP A 385 17.57 12.39 -6.90
CA ASP A 385 18.59 13.46 -6.74
C ASP A 385 19.65 13.44 -7.85
N GLU A 386 19.92 12.27 -8.47
CA GLU A 386 20.90 12.11 -9.52
C GLU A 386 20.31 12.35 -10.92
N ASN A 387 18.98 12.20 -11.05
CA ASN A 387 18.26 12.22 -12.32
C ASN A 387 17.02 13.11 -12.28
N PRO A 388 17.11 14.40 -11.95
CA PRO A 388 15.97 15.31 -11.98
C PRO A 388 15.47 15.51 -13.41
N LEU A 389 14.17 15.73 -13.57
CA LEU A 389 13.58 16.03 -14.87
C LEU A 389 13.40 17.53 -15.06
N VAL A 390 14.35 18.18 -15.70
CA VAL A 390 14.35 19.63 -15.93
C VAL A 390 14.44 19.92 -17.43
N GLY A 391 13.62 20.83 -17.95
CA GLY A 391 13.69 21.25 -19.34
C GLY A 391 12.50 22.07 -19.85
N PRO A 392 12.61 22.63 -21.06
CA PRO A 392 11.49 23.26 -21.76
C PRO A 392 10.48 22.19 -22.20
N THR A 393 9.20 22.55 -22.26
CA THR A 393 8.14 21.64 -22.71
C THR A 393 7.64 22.04 -24.10
N GLU A 394 7.14 21.06 -24.86
CA GLU A 394 6.39 21.27 -26.10
C GLU A 394 5.13 20.41 -26.08
N TYR A 395 3.99 21.02 -26.37
CA TYR A 395 2.71 20.35 -26.42
C TYR A 395 2.52 19.61 -27.75
N LEU A 396 2.23 18.32 -27.69
CA LEU A 396 2.15 17.44 -28.86
C LEU A 396 0.72 16.93 -29.17
N GLY A 397 -0.29 17.47 -28.47
CA GLY A 397 -1.65 16.90 -28.55
C GLY A 397 -1.66 15.46 -28.00
N GLU A 398 -2.45 14.57 -28.57
CA GLU A 398 -2.53 13.19 -28.09
C GLU A 398 -1.33 12.31 -28.49
N ALA A 399 -0.48 12.74 -29.42
CA ALA A 399 0.67 11.99 -29.92
C ALA A 399 0.38 10.55 -30.38
N CYS A 400 -0.84 10.30 -30.88
CA CYS A 400 -1.26 8.96 -31.38
C CYS A 400 -0.72 8.62 -32.77
N ALA A 401 0.01 9.54 -33.42
CA ALA A 401 0.71 9.38 -34.68
C ALA A 401 2.12 9.95 -34.53
N PRO A 402 3.04 9.65 -35.46
CA PRO A 402 4.39 10.23 -35.43
C PRO A 402 4.36 11.74 -35.26
N VAL A 403 5.10 12.27 -34.29
CA VAL A 403 5.20 13.69 -33.96
C VAL A 403 6.45 14.32 -34.56
N PRO A 404 6.53 15.67 -34.70
CA PRO A 404 7.72 16.35 -35.15
C PRO A 404 8.94 16.02 -34.28
N ALA A 405 10.13 16.13 -34.85
CA ALA A 405 11.37 15.97 -34.10
C ALA A 405 11.46 17.04 -33.00
N ALA A 406 11.95 16.65 -31.83
CA ALA A 406 12.16 17.56 -30.72
C ALA A 406 13.03 18.76 -31.13
N PRO A 407 12.68 19.99 -30.72
CA PRO A 407 13.48 21.19 -31.05
C PRO A 407 14.92 21.14 -30.50
N SER A 408 15.10 20.46 -29.37
CA SER A 408 16.40 20.12 -28.81
C SER A 408 16.31 18.83 -28.00
N PRO A 409 17.45 18.17 -27.68
CA PRO A 409 17.46 16.97 -26.86
C PRO A 409 17.02 17.18 -25.40
N ASP A 410 16.87 18.44 -24.97
CA ASP A 410 16.41 18.78 -23.62
C ASP A 410 14.89 19.02 -23.53
N HIS A 411 14.18 19.01 -24.68
CA HIS A 411 12.73 19.21 -24.70
C HIS A 411 11.97 18.02 -24.15
N ILE A 412 10.98 18.32 -23.33
CA ILE A 412 10.07 17.39 -22.70
C ILE A 412 8.74 17.44 -23.46
N ALA A 413 8.21 16.27 -23.81
CA ALA A 413 6.93 16.17 -24.50
C ALA A 413 5.77 16.31 -23.52
N LEU A 414 4.92 17.33 -23.67
CA LEU A 414 3.64 17.45 -22.98
C LEU A 414 2.53 16.88 -23.89
N ILE A 415 1.83 15.85 -23.42
CA ILE A 415 0.92 15.04 -24.23
C ILE A 415 -0.44 14.92 -23.53
N SER A 416 -1.53 15.04 -24.29
CA SER A 416 -2.88 14.77 -23.76
C SER A 416 -3.14 13.26 -23.64
N ARG A 417 -3.76 12.82 -22.52
CA ARG A 417 -4.43 11.54 -22.44
C ARG A 417 -5.52 11.49 -23.52
N GLY A 418 -5.75 10.32 -24.15
CA GLY A 418 -6.80 10.17 -25.17
C GLY A 418 -6.68 8.86 -25.94
N THR A 419 -7.22 8.79 -27.11
CA THR A 419 -7.64 7.65 -27.94
C THR A 419 -6.65 6.50 -28.19
N CYS A 420 -5.36 6.64 -27.87
CA CYS A 420 -4.37 5.57 -28.01
C CYS A 420 -3.66 5.28 -26.67
N SER A 421 -3.08 4.08 -26.56
CA SER A 421 -2.38 3.65 -25.35
C SER A 421 -1.19 4.57 -25.00
N PHE A 422 -0.82 4.60 -23.74
CA PHE A 422 0.35 5.35 -23.27
C PHE A 422 1.64 4.86 -23.96
N ARG A 423 1.72 3.58 -24.27
CA ARG A 423 2.82 2.99 -25.01
C ARG A 423 2.99 3.62 -26.40
N VAL A 424 1.93 3.78 -27.16
CA VAL A 424 1.97 4.42 -28.48
C VAL A 424 2.45 5.87 -28.38
N LYS A 425 2.00 6.62 -27.36
CA LYS A 425 2.43 8.00 -27.09
C LYS A 425 3.94 8.04 -26.79
N TYR A 426 4.40 7.15 -25.93
CA TYR A 426 5.80 7.00 -25.56
C TYR A 426 6.67 6.70 -26.79
N ASP A 427 6.31 5.71 -27.62
CA ASP A 427 7.07 5.34 -28.79
C ASP A 427 7.19 6.49 -29.80
N ASN A 428 6.11 7.24 -30.02
CA ASN A 428 6.11 8.39 -30.93
C ASN A 428 7.02 9.54 -30.43
N MET A 429 6.94 9.90 -29.13
CA MET A 429 7.81 10.94 -28.58
C MET A 429 9.28 10.49 -28.49
N ASN A 430 9.52 9.20 -28.17
CA ASN A 430 10.86 8.65 -28.11
C ASN A 430 11.54 8.63 -29.47
N ALA A 431 10.83 8.20 -30.52
CA ALA A 431 11.31 8.24 -31.91
C ALA A 431 11.59 9.67 -32.39
N ALA A 432 10.86 10.66 -31.89
CA ALA A 432 11.07 12.07 -32.20
C ALA A 432 12.22 12.74 -31.43
N GLY A 433 12.79 12.05 -30.42
CA GLY A 433 13.98 12.50 -29.71
C GLY A 433 13.73 13.38 -28.50
N TYR A 434 12.50 13.44 -27.96
CA TYR A 434 12.21 14.16 -26.70
C TYR A 434 12.93 13.50 -25.53
N LYS A 435 13.24 14.32 -24.51
CA LYS A 435 13.95 13.89 -23.29
C LYS A 435 13.10 12.98 -22.43
N ALA A 436 11.84 13.34 -22.22
CA ALA A 436 10.88 12.67 -21.34
C ALA A 436 9.45 12.90 -21.79
N MET A 437 8.49 12.23 -21.16
CA MET A 437 7.07 12.33 -21.42
C MET A 437 6.32 12.84 -20.19
N LEU A 438 5.53 13.89 -20.36
CA LEU A 438 4.49 14.31 -19.43
C LEU A 438 3.14 14.04 -20.09
N VAL A 439 2.26 13.29 -19.42
CA VAL A 439 0.90 13.07 -19.92
C VAL A 439 -0.07 13.71 -18.97
N HIS A 440 -0.79 14.72 -19.41
CA HIS A 440 -1.86 15.28 -18.62
C HIS A 440 -3.19 14.58 -18.86
N ASN A 441 -4.03 14.57 -17.83
CA ASN A 441 -5.36 13.95 -17.90
C ASN A 441 -6.30 14.68 -18.88
N ASN A 442 -7.47 14.11 -19.07
CA ASN A 442 -8.55 14.65 -19.92
C ASN A 442 -9.88 14.66 -19.16
N GLN A 443 -10.93 15.18 -19.80
CA GLN A 443 -12.27 15.32 -19.21
C GLN A 443 -13.10 14.01 -19.28
N THR A 444 -12.63 12.96 -19.97
CA THR A 444 -13.43 11.77 -20.28
C THR A 444 -12.67 10.48 -19.96
N GLY A 445 -13.42 9.46 -19.61
CA GLY A 445 -12.85 8.13 -19.29
C GLY A 445 -12.80 7.87 -17.78
N ALA A 446 -12.28 6.73 -17.39
CA ALA A 446 -12.10 6.39 -15.99
C ALA A 446 -11.08 7.33 -15.33
N GLY A 447 -11.41 7.90 -14.17
CA GLY A 447 -10.57 8.89 -13.49
C GLY A 447 -10.28 10.11 -14.35
N PRO A 448 -11.24 11.02 -14.58
CA PRO A 448 -11.05 12.24 -15.38
C PRO A 448 -10.44 13.39 -14.57
N CYS A 449 -10.17 14.49 -15.22
CA CYS A 449 -9.79 15.79 -14.66
C CYS A 449 -8.51 15.76 -13.82
N GLU A 450 -8.62 15.89 -12.50
CA GLU A 450 -7.47 15.96 -11.60
C GLU A 450 -7.00 14.57 -11.11
N THR A 451 -7.77 13.52 -11.35
CA THR A 451 -7.42 12.18 -10.93
C THR A 451 -6.10 11.71 -11.55
N LEU A 452 -5.19 11.24 -10.74
CA LEU A 452 -3.95 10.61 -11.21
C LEU A 452 -4.21 9.14 -11.54
N ILE A 453 -3.56 8.65 -12.59
CA ILE A 453 -3.61 7.24 -12.98
C ILE A 453 -2.21 6.69 -13.21
N ASN A 454 -2.01 5.42 -12.89
CA ASN A 454 -0.77 4.74 -13.23
C ASN A 454 -0.73 4.43 -14.74
N MET A 455 0.31 4.92 -15.43
CA MET A 455 0.48 4.67 -16.86
C MET A 455 1.13 3.31 -17.10
N LEU A 456 0.44 2.40 -17.72
CA LEU A 456 1.03 1.16 -18.21
C LEU A 456 1.81 1.43 -19.50
N LEU A 457 3.14 1.39 -19.44
CA LEU A 457 4.04 1.64 -20.56
C LEU A 457 4.69 0.35 -21.09
N ASN A 458 4.95 -0.64 -20.23
CA ASN A 458 5.48 -1.94 -20.62
C ASN A 458 4.35 -2.95 -20.87
N ASP A 459 3.64 -2.77 -21.96
CA ASP A 459 2.54 -3.64 -22.40
C ASP A 459 3.00 -4.87 -23.22
N GLY A 460 4.29 -5.15 -23.25
CA GLY A 460 4.88 -6.24 -24.03
C GLY A 460 4.97 -5.99 -25.55
N SER A 461 4.50 -4.86 -26.06
CA SER A 461 4.48 -4.57 -27.52
C SER A 461 5.78 -3.96 -28.06
N GLY A 462 6.72 -3.59 -27.16
CA GLY A 462 7.95 -2.89 -27.55
C GLY A 462 9.12 -3.09 -26.58
N PRO A 463 10.26 -2.43 -26.82
CA PRO A 463 11.41 -2.47 -25.93
C PRO A 463 11.13 -1.72 -24.61
N ASP A 464 11.92 -2.03 -23.57
CA ASP A 464 11.81 -1.40 -22.27
C ASP A 464 11.79 0.12 -22.32
N VAL A 465 11.04 0.73 -21.42
CA VAL A 465 10.97 2.18 -21.26
C VAL A 465 12.28 2.69 -20.66
N THR A 466 12.90 3.65 -21.32
CA THR A 466 14.23 4.19 -20.96
C THR A 466 14.22 5.68 -20.65
N LYS A 467 13.05 6.33 -20.75
CA LYS A 467 12.88 7.75 -20.48
C LYS A 467 11.85 7.96 -19.39
N GLN A 468 12.10 8.96 -18.55
CA GLN A 468 11.19 9.36 -17.50
C GLN A 468 9.81 9.73 -18.08
N SER A 469 8.76 9.29 -17.41
CA SER A 469 7.38 9.46 -17.84
C SER A 469 6.50 9.74 -16.61
N VAL A 470 5.83 10.89 -16.61
CA VAL A 470 5.03 11.39 -15.49
C VAL A 470 3.61 11.67 -15.95
N PHE A 471 2.64 11.22 -15.16
CA PHE A 471 1.23 11.56 -15.35
C PHE A 471 0.87 12.79 -14.51
N LEU A 472 0.07 13.68 -15.08
CA LEU A 472 -0.29 14.97 -14.51
C LEU A 472 -1.80 15.15 -14.45
N PRO A 473 -2.32 15.88 -13.46
CA PRO A 473 -3.68 16.36 -13.48
C PRO A 473 -3.91 17.29 -14.68
N MET A 474 -5.16 17.47 -15.03
CA MET A 474 -5.49 18.29 -16.21
C MET A 474 -5.12 19.77 -16.03
N SER A 475 -5.29 20.30 -14.82
CA SER A 475 -4.90 21.68 -14.43
C SER A 475 -3.44 22.00 -14.72
N ALA A 476 -2.54 21.01 -14.58
CA ALA A 476 -1.11 21.16 -14.85
C ALA A 476 -0.84 21.57 -16.31
N ALA A 477 -1.56 21.00 -17.27
CA ALA A 477 -1.42 21.39 -18.67
C ALA A 477 -1.81 22.84 -18.93
N TYR A 478 -2.88 23.29 -18.32
CA TYR A 478 -3.33 24.69 -18.43
C TYR A 478 -2.30 25.65 -17.83
N THR A 479 -1.73 25.28 -16.70
CA THR A 479 -0.65 26.04 -16.04
C THR A 479 0.61 26.11 -16.89
N ILE A 480 1.08 24.97 -17.43
CA ILE A 480 2.30 24.89 -18.27
C ILE A 480 2.10 25.64 -19.61
N LEU A 481 0.91 25.58 -20.18
CA LEU A 481 0.59 26.19 -21.46
C LEU A 481 0.07 27.63 -21.35
N ASP A 482 -0.01 28.19 -20.15
CA ASP A 482 -0.52 29.55 -19.87
C ASP A 482 -1.92 29.77 -20.46
N VAL A 483 -2.85 28.87 -20.18
CA VAL A 483 -4.23 28.92 -20.62
C VAL A 483 -5.16 29.19 -19.44
N ASP A 484 -5.76 30.38 -19.41
CA ASP A 484 -6.68 30.76 -18.34
C ASP A 484 -8.06 30.12 -18.47
N GLY A 485 -8.77 30.01 -17.34
CA GLY A 485 -10.19 29.69 -17.27
C GLY A 485 -10.52 28.21 -17.16
N TYR A 486 -9.54 27.36 -16.84
CA TYR A 486 -9.80 26.00 -16.37
C TYR A 486 -10.32 26.03 -14.94
N THR A 487 -11.35 25.23 -14.65
CA THR A 487 -11.77 24.90 -13.30
C THR A 487 -12.05 23.40 -13.22
N GLU A 488 -11.76 22.80 -12.10
CA GLU A 488 -12.07 21.38 -11.85
C GLU A 488 -13.59 21.16 -11.88
N GLU A 489 -14.38 22.09 -11.30
CA GLU A 489 -15.85 22.02 -11.29
C GLU A 489 -16.42 21.90 -12.72
N ASP A 490 -15.95 22.71 -13.66
CA ASP A 490 -16.38 22.63 -15.07
C ASP A 490 -15.94 21.31 -15.73
N CYS A 491 -14.74 20.83 -15.35
CA CYS A 491 -14.23 19.57 -15.87
C CYS A 491 -15.08 18.37 -15.41
N VAL A 492 -15.34 18.27 -14.13
CA VAL A 492 -16.16 17.18 -13.55
C VAL A 492 -17.61 17.26 -14.02
N ALA A 493 -18.16 18.45 -14.18
CA ALA A 493 -19.50 18.65 -14.73
C ALA A 493 -19.62 18.27 -16.22
N GLY A 494 -18.50 18.06 -16.93
CA GLY A 494 -18.49 17.83 -18.37
C GLY A 494 -18.76 19.08 -19.20
N ASP A 495 -18.58 20.27 -18.60
CA ASP A 495 -18.77 21.55 -19.27
C ASP A 495 -17.62 21.84 -20.27
N PRO A 496 -17.85 22.67 -21.30
CA PRO A 496 -16.82 22.99 -22.27
C PRO A 496 -15.64 23.73 -21.64
N LEU A 497 -14.47 23.14 -21.64
CA LEU A 497 -13.23 23.74 -21.13
C LEU A 497 -12.57 24.66 -22.17
N PRO A 498 -11.71 25.61 -21.74
CA PRO A 498 -10.88 26.39 -22.63
C PRO A 498 -10.04 25.48 -23.54
N PRO A 499 -10.01 25.75 -24.87
CA PRO A 499 -9.25 24.91 -25.79
C PRO A 499 -7.75 25.04 -25.55
N LEU A 500 -7.04 23.91 -25.45
CA LEU A 500 -5.59 23.91 -25.45
C LEU A 500 -5.03 24.38 -26.81
N PRO A 501 -3.82 24.93 -26.85
CA PRO A 501 -3.20 25.40 -28.08
C PRO A 501 -2.95 24.23 -29.06
N PRO A 502 -2.67 24.51 -30.34
CA PRO A 502 -2.34 23.45 -31.32
C PRO A 502 -1.05 22.74 -30.94
N ALA A 503 -0.93 21.47 -31.36
CA ALA A 503 0.31 20.70 -31.24
C ALA A 503 1.48 21.45 -31.91
N GLY A 504 2.66 21.40 -31.30
CA GLY A 504 3.85 22.16 -31.68
C GLY A 504 3.95 23.52 -30.97
N THR A 505 3.13 23.76 -29.94
CA THR A 505 3.23 24.96 -29.10
C THR A 505 4.21 24.74 -27.97
N ASP A 506 5.17 25.66 -27.79
CA ASP A 506 6.06 25.67 -26.65
C ASP A 506 5.28 25.97 -25.36
N GLY A 507 5.47 25.15 -24.35
CA GLY A 507 5.01 25.40 -22.99
C GLY A 507 6.11 26.00 -22.10
N ALA A 508 5.78 26.27 -20.86
CA ALA A 508 6.76 26.70 -19.86
C ALA A 508 7.83 25.62 -19.60
N ALA A 509 9.02 26.03 -19.23
CA ALA A 509 10.00 25.08 -18.69
C ALA A 509 9.58 24.64 -17.30
N ILE A 510 9.95 23.40 -16.97
CA ILE A 510 9.61 22.76 -15.69
C ILE A 510 10.86 22.18 -15.03
N ALA A 511 10.77 21.99 -13.72
CA ALA A 511 11.66 21.16 -12.93
C ALA A 511 10.82 20.18 -12.09
N ILE A 512 11.12 18.90 -12.20
CA ILE A 512 10.61 17.86 -11.31
C ILE A 512 11.83 17.26 -10.60
N GLU A 513 11.86 17.40 -9.29
CA GLU A 513 12.95 16.97 -8.44
C GLU A 513 12.40 16.03 -7.36
N ALA A 514 13.23 15.13 -6.87
CA ALA A 514 12.89 14.29 -5.75
C ALA A 514 13.27 15.00 -4.45
N GLU A 515 12.34 15.11 -3.53
CA GLU A 515 12.54 15.65 -2.20
C GLU A 515 12.38 14.52 -1.18
N PHE A 516 13.37 14.36 -0.29
CA PHE A 516 13.31 13.33 0.73
C PHE A 516 12.26 13.69 1.79
N ASP A 517 11.23 12.84 1.96
CA ASP A 517 10.18 12.97 2.97
C ASP A 517 10.13 11.79 3.95
N GLY A 518 10.92 10.74 3.68
CA GLY A 518 11.04 9.57 4.53
C GLY A 518 10.23 8.39 4.01
N TRP A 519 10.39 7.24 4.63
CA TRP A 519 9.61 6.03 4.38
C TRP A 519 8.33 6.03 5.22
N GLY A 520 7.36 5.23 4.83
CA GLY A 520 6.11 5.05 5.56
C GLY A 520 6.24 4.74 7.05
N TYR A 521 5.24 5.10 7.83
CA TYR A 521 5.28 5.15 9.29
C TYR A 521 3.94 4.69 9.93
N VAL A 522 3.83 4.80 11.25
CA VAL A 522 2.71 4.28 12.03
C VAL A 522 1.90 5.42 12.61
N GLN A 523 0.60 5.41 12.37
CA GLN A 523 -0.37 6.34 12.91
C GLN A 523 -1.02 5.80 14.19
N LEU A 524 -1.27 6.67 15.16
CA LEU A 524 -2.09 6.38 16.32
C LEU A 524 -3.28 7.34 16.39
N PHE A 525 -4.49 6.82 16.43
CA PHE A 525 -5.69 7.61 16.55
C PHE A 525 -6.72 7.02 17.51
N ARG A 526 -7.73 7.79 17.88
CA ARG A 526 -8.80 7.38 18.80
C ARG A 526 -9.75 6.41 18.10
N GLY A 527 -10.09 5.31 18.75
CA GLY A 527 -11.06 4.36 18.22
C GLY A 527 -12.52 4.81 18.27
N SER A 528 -12.83 5.96 18.88
CA SER A 528 -14.20 6.44 19.06
C SER A 528 -14.62 7.56 18.10
N ASN A 529 -13.67 8.28 17.54
CA ASN A 529 -13.88 9.47 16.69
C ASN A 529 -12.70 9.73 15.76
N LEU A 530 -11.90 8.75 15.51
CA LEU A 530 -10.71 8.69 14.65
C LEU A 530 -9.71 9.86 14.78
N ASN A 531 -9.85 10.72 15.80
CA ASN A 531 -8.95 11.84 15.99
C ASN A 531 -7.51 11.38 16.18
N HIS A 532 -6.59 12.02 15.48
CA HIS A 532 -5.16 11.84 15.61
C HIS A 532 -4.68 11.95 17.07
N VAL A 533 -3.68 11.15 17.44
CA VAL A 533 -3.05 11.17 18.77
C VAL A 533 -1.55 11.36 18.66
N ASP A 534 -0.86 10.60 17.81
CA ASP A 534 0.61 10.62 17.67
C ASP A 534 1.04 9.70 16.53
N GLU A 535 2.31 9.76 16.13
CA GLU A 535 2.89 8.98 15.05
C GLU A 535 4.18 8.30 15.49
N TYR A 536 4.60 7.28 14.73
CA TYR A 536 5.87 6.59 14.98
C TYR A 536 6.51 6.12 13.68
N ALA A 537 7.76 6.48 13.47
CA ALA A 537 8.64 5.85 12.48
C ALA A 537 9.89 5.25 13.12
N VAL A 538 10.57 4.35 12.43
CA VAL A 538 11.94 3.99 12.80
C VAL A 538 12.86 5.16 12.41
N ARG A 539 13.91 5.38 13.21
CA ARG A 539 14.84 6.49 12.98
C ARG A 539 15.40 6.51 11.54
N GLU A 540 15.74 5.33 11.05
CA GLU A 540 16.37 5.13 9.76
C GLU A 540 15.44 5.50 8.60
N SER A 541 14.13 5.33 8.76
CA SER A 541 13.15 5.70 7.72
C SER A 541 13.01 7.20 7.51
N LEU A 542 13.40 8.01 8.50
CA LEU A 542 13.36 9.47 8.44
C LEU A 542 14.75 10.11 8.25
N ASP A 543 15.73 9.35 7.81
CA ASP A 543 17.09 9.84 7.63
C ASP A 543 17.55 9.61 6.17
N PRO A 544 17.81 10.66 5.38
CA PRO A 544 18.15 10.56 3.96
C PRO A 544 19.39 9.70 3.69
N ARG A 545 20.23 9.45 4.68
CA ARG A 545 21.38 8.53 4.55
C ARG A 545 20.95 7.07 4.34
N TYR A 546 19.70 6.75 4.69
CA TYR A 546 19.12 5.40 4.56
C TYR A 546 18.07 5.31 3.45
N ALA A 547 17.95 6.34 2.63
CA ALA A 547 17.01 6.34 1.52
C ALA A 547 17.34 5.27 0.45
N LYS A 548 18.64 4.92 0.31
CA LYS A 548 19.13 3.95 -0.68
C LYS A 548 20.02 2.90 0.00
N ASP A 549 20.12 1.71 -0.59
CA ASP A 549 21.05 0.62 -0.22
C ASP A 549 20.73 -0.13 1.09
N PHE A 550 19.61 0.15 1.76
CA PHE A 550 19.24 -0.52 3.02
C PHE A 550 17.97 -1.38 2.92
N GLY A 551 17.45 -1.60 1.70
CA GLY A 551 16.16 -2.20 1.46
C GLY A 551 15.01 -1.25 1.81
N THR A 552 13.78 -1.72 1.72
CA THR A 552 12.60 -0.94 2.07
C THR A 552 12.53 -0.74 3.59
N LEU A 553 12.55 0.50 4.04
CA LEU A 553 12.45 0.84 5.45
C LEU A 553 11.05 1.33 5.84
N SER A 554 10.07 1.06 5.01
CA SER A 554 8.66 1.34 5.25
C SER A 554 8.05 0.37 6.26
N VAL A 555 6.92 0.74 6.82
CA VAL A 555 6.07 -0.13 7.62
C VAL A 555 5.13 -0.91 6.70
N HIS A 556 4.70 -2.11 7.14
CA HIS A 556 3.67 -2.89 6.45
C HIS A 556 2.48 -3.16 7.37
N GLU A 557 2.50 -4.21 8.17
CA GLU A 557 1.38 -4.59 9.02
C GLU A 557 1.57 -4.24 10.50
N VAL A 558 0.44 -4.02 11.19
CA VAL A 558 0.37 -3.94 12.65
C VAL A 558 -0.76 -4.79 13.19
N LYS A 559 -0.49 -5.50 14.30
CA LYS A 559 -1.57 -6.12 15.10
C LYS A 559 -1.33 -5.83 16.59
N THR A 560 -2.38 -5.42 17.31
CA THR A 560 -2.28 -5.07 18.74
C THR A 560 -2.31 -6.31 19.64
N ASP A 561 -1.83 -6.19 20.90
CA ASP A 561 -1.83 -7.30 21.87
C ASP A 561 -3.28 -7.77 22.16
N PRO A 562 -3.65 -8.98 21.76
CA PRO A 562 -5.01 -9.50 21.91
C PRO A 562 -5.44 -9.74 23.36
N ARG A 563 -4.58 -9.52 24.34
CA ARG A 563 -4.87 -9.59 25.77
C ARG A 563 -5.25 -8.26 26.38
N GLY A 564 -5.02 -7.14 25.67
CA GLY A 564 -5.35 -5.79 26.09
C GLY A 564 -4.20 -5.05 26.75
N ASN A 565 -2.94 -5.47 26.55
CA ASN A 565 -1.82 -4.56 26.75
C ASN A 565 -1.81 -3.53 25.61
N TYR A 566 -1.43 -2.31 25.90
CA TYR A 566 -1.25 -1.29 24.85
C TYR A 566 0.11 -1.49 24.16
N LEU A 567 0.23 -2.59 23.45
CA LEU A 567 1.37 -2.95 22.62
C LEU A 567 0.88 -3.25 21.20
N GLY A 568 1.57 -2.68 20.22
CA GLY A 568 1.48 -3.01 18.80
C GLY A 568 2.70 -3.83 18.39
N TYR A 569 2.49 -4.83 17.56
CA TYR A 569 3.55 -5.61 16.92
C TYR A 569 3.51 -5.28 15.44
N VAL A 570 4.61 -4.74 14.94
CA VAL A 570 4.70 -4.12 13.63
C VAL A 570 5.74 -4.85 12.81
N SER A 571 5.39 -5.19 11.57
CA SER A 571 6.33 -5.59 10.53
C SER A 571 6.81 -4.34 9.80
N TYR A 572 8.12 -4.19 9.71
CA TYR A 572 8.76 -2.98 9.19
C TYR A 572 9.79 -3.38 8.13
N TYR A 573 9.38 -4.15 7.16
CA TYR A 573 10.22 -4.67 6.07
C TYR A 573 11.69 -4.92 6.49
N SER A 574 12.65 -4.26 5.83
CA SER A 574 14.09 -4.37 6.14
C SER A 574 14.48 -3.74 7.47
N ALA A 575 13.65 -2.85 8.02
CA ALA A 575 13.86 -2.33 9.35
C ALA A 575 13.47 -3.34 10.46
N GLY A 576 12.93 -4.49 10.11
CA GLY A 576 12.74 -5.61 11.02
C GLY A 576 11.42 -5.60 11.78
N ALA A 577 11.34 -6.39 12.84
CA ALA A 577 10.17 -6.43 13.72
C ALA A 577 10.24 -5.34 14.78
N ARG A 578 9.17 -4.58 14.94
CA ARG A 578 9.05 -3.53 15.96
C ARG A 578 7.96 -3.87 16.96
N THR A 579 8.16 -3.49 18.21
CA THR A 579 7.10 -3.52 19.23
C THR A 579 6.96 -2.10 19.76
N VAL A 580 5.78 -1.54 19.58
CA VAL A 580 5.43 -0.20 20.03
C VAL A 580 4.53 -0.26 21.26
N LYS A 581 4.71 0.68 22.19
CA LYS A 581 3.73 0.99 23.21
C LYS A 581 2.94 2.21 22.76
N PHE A 582 1.62 2.13 22.89
CA PHE A 582 0.74 3.24 22.55
C PHE A 582 -0.23 3.57 23.70
N GLY A 583 -0.90 4.70 23.62
CA GLY A 583 -1.89 5.13 24.60
C GLY A 583 -2.21 6.62 24.51
N PRO A 584 -2.86 7.19 25.54
CA PRO A 584 -3.23 8.61 25.54
C PRO A 584 -2.04 9.57 25.49
N ASP A 585 -0.84 9.08 25.82
CA ASP A 585 0.41 9.87 25.85
C ASP A 585 1.26 9.65 24.59
N GLY A 586 0.66 9.08 23.52
CA GLY A 586 1.30 8.84 22.23
C GLY A 586 1.76 7.40 22.02
N ILE A 587 2.61 7.21 21.00
CA ILE A 587 3.17 5.94 20.55
C ILE A 587 4.70 5.99 20.58
N ARG A 588 5.35 4.87 20.94
CA ARG A 588 6.82 4.78 20.92
C ARG A 588 7.31 3.34 20.85
N GLU A 589 8.48 3.13 20.29
CA GLU A 589 9.15 1.85 20.29
C GLU A 589 9.57 1.42 21.72
N VAL A 590 9.30 0.16 22.04
CA VAL A 590 9.73 -0.49 23.27
C VAL A 590 10.50 -1.79 23.04
N GLY A 591 10.62 -2.23 21.79
CA GLY A 591 11.39 -3.41 21.42
C GLY A 591 11.53 -3.57 19.93
N HIS A 592 12.65 -4.16 19.49
CA HIS A 592 12.88 -4.47 18.07
C HIS A 592 13.70 -5.75 17.90
N PHE A 593 13.67 -6.29 16.67
CA PHE A 593 14.47 -7.42 16.27
C PHE A 593 14.82 -7.33 14.78
N ILE A 594 16.11 -7.35 14.50
CA ILE A 594 16.69 -7.53 13.16
C ILE A 594 17.64 -8.73 13.25
N SER A 595 17.48 -9.71 12.37
CA SER A 595 18.29 -10.92 12.36
C SER A 595 19.70 -10.69 11.81
N GLY A 596 20.63 -11.62 12.05
CA GLY A 596 21.99 -11.57 11.50
C GLY A 596 22.10 -11.76 9.97
N ARG A 597 20.97 -11.88 9.29
CA ARG A 597 20.90 -12.02 7.82
C ARG A 597 20.10 -10.90 7.16
N GLY A 598 19.72 -9.87 7.94
CA GLY A 598 18.66 -8.96 7.54
C GLY A 598 17.27 -9.57 7.77
N ASN A 599 16.26 -8.81 7.44
CA ASN A 599 14.87 -9.23 7.39
C ASN A 599 14.16 -8.45 6.28
N ASN A 600 13.04 -9.03 5.85
CA ASN A 600 12.07 -8.41 4.96
C ASN A 600 10.67 -8.80 5.49
N PHE A 601 10.28 -8.25 6.67
CA PHE A 601 9.07 -8.66 7.36
C PHE A 601 7.83 -8.06 6.72
N TRP A 602 6.87 -8.94 6.40
CA TRP A 602 5.58 -8.62 5.80
C TRP A 602 4.44 -8.65 6.81
N GLY A 603 4.02 -9.84 7.22
CA GLY A 603 2.89 -10.04 8.11
C GLY A 603 3.28 -10.22 9.58
N THR A 604 2.36 -9.90 10.47
CA THR A 604 2.52 -10.09 11.93
C THR A 604 1.28 -10.70 12.56
N PHE A 605 1.46 -11.67 13.47
CA PHE A 605 0.36 -12.30 14.19
C PHE A 605 0.69 -12.57 15.67
N PRO A 606 0.24 -11.72 16.61
CA PRO A 606 0.45 -11.91 18.04
C PRO A 606 -0.48 -12.98 18.61
N LEU A 607 0.08 -13.99 19.28
CA LEU A 607 -0.66 -15.11 19.83
C LEU A 607 -1.24 -14.78 21.22
N ARG A 608 -2.55 -14.79 21.36
CA ARG A 608 -3.22 -14.61 22.67
C ARG A 608 -2.73 -15.66 23.70
N LYS A 609 -2.45 -16.88 23.24
CA LYS A 609 -1.91 -17.99 24.04
C LYS A 609 -1.20 -19.00 23.13
N ALA A 610 -0.13 -19.62 23.62
CA ALA A 610 0.44 -20.78 22.93
C ALA A 610 -0.53 -21.95 22.96
N PHE A 611 -0.46 -22.82 21.96
CA PHE A 611 -1.31 -24.00 21.85
C PHE A 611 -1.25 -24.87 23.12
N GLY A 612 -2.40 -25.37 23.58
CA GLY A 612 -2.54 -26.21 24.76
C GLY A 612 -2.41 -25.48 26.11
N GLN A 613 -2.08 -24.17 26.13
CA GLN A 613 -2.02 -23.41 27.36
C GLN A 613 -3.40 -22.78 27.71
N LYS A 614 -3.79 -22.86 28.99
CA LYS A 614 -5.04 -22.23 29.44
C LYS A 614 -4.93 -20.71 29.49
N LYS A 615 -3.78 -20.18 29.92
CA LYS A 615 -3.42 -18.75 29.94
C LYS A 615 -1.94 -18.60 29.65
N THR A 616 -1.57 -17.64 28.84
CA THR A 616 -0.17 -17.22 28.72
C THR A 616 0.16 -16.29 29.88
N LYS A 617 1.08 -16.70 30.73
CA LYS A 617 1.70 -15.81 31.73
C LYS A 617 2.91 -15.13 31.08
N GLY A 618 3.02 -13.84 31.24
CA GLY A 618 4.13 -13.06 30.70
C GLY A 618 3.95 -12.72 29.19
N PRO A 619 5.01 -12.31 28.52
CA PRO A 619 4.98 -11.86 27.12
C PRO A 619 4.44 -12.91 26.16
N ILE A 620 3.73 -12.46 25.12
CA ILE A 620 3.16 -13.36 24.10
C ILE A 620 4.18 -13.65 23.01
N PRO A 621 4.10 -14.82 22.36
CA PRO A 621 4.75 -15.07 21.09
C PRO A 621 4.06 -14.29 19.97
N VAL A 622 4.86 -13.91 18.98
CA VAL A 622 4.42 -13.25 17.75
C VAL A 622 4.95 -14.07 16.59
N LEU A 623 4.09 -14.43 15.66
CA LEU A 623 4.49 -14.99 14.38
C LEU A 623 4.72 -13.82 13.43
N MET A 624 5.75 -13.90 12.63
CA MET A 624 6.01 -12.93 11.55
C MET A 624 6.43 -13.68 10.30
N SER A 625 5.89 -13.29 9.18
CA SER A 625 6.36 -13.72 7.87
C SER A 625 7.50 -12.83 7.41
N ASP A 626 8.51 -13.44 6.85
CA ASP A 626 9.67 -12.78 6.25
C ASP A 626 9.72 -13.19 4.79
N ARG A 627 9.65 -12.21 3.88
CA ARG A 627 9.51 -12.45 2.43
C ARG A 627 10.62 -13.32 1.87
N ASP A 628 11.84 -13.17 2.41
CA ASP A 628 13.05 -13.82 1.91
C ASP A 628 13.38 -15.15 2.63
N PHE A 629 12.55 -15.50 3.62
CA PHE A 629 12.88 -16.68 4.44
C PHE A 629 11.69 -17.57 4.79
N GLY A 630 10.59 -16.98 5.31
CA GLY A 630 9.44 -17.73 5.81
C GLY A 630 8.99 -17.31 7.20
N LEU A 631 8.74 -18.26 8.08
CA LEU A 631 8.18 -18.01 9.40
C LEU A 631 9.24 -17.69 10.44
N TYR A 632 9.13 -16.57 11.12
CA TYR A 632 9.78 -16.28 12.40
C TYR A 632 8.81 -16.38 13.56
N VAL A 633 9.26 -16.95 14.66
CA VAL A 633 8.54 -16.96 15.93
C VAL A 633 9.31 -16.12 16.92
N LEU A 634 8.81 -14.93 17.15
CA LEU A 634 9.42 -13.96 18.05
C LEU A 634 8.68 -13.90 19.39
N LYS A 635 9.26 -13.23 20.37
CA LYS A 635 8.64 -12.98 21.66
C LYS A 635 9.13 -11.66 22.23
N TYR A 636 8.20 -10.77 22.53
CA TYR A 636 8.51 -9.58 23.31
C TYR A 636 8.85 -9.96 24.76
N THR A 637 9.91 -9.40 25.32
CA THR A 637 10.42 -9.73 26.68
C THR A 637 10.48 -8.51 27.60
N GLY A 638 10.10 -7.34 27.11
CA GLY A 638 10.05 -6.12 27.90
C GLY A 638 8.85 -6.07 28.86
N ASN A 639 8.65 -4.92 29.46
CA ASN A 639 7.55 -4.70 30.39
C ASN A 639 6.19 -4.81 29.68
N GLN A 640 5.22 -5.35 30.40
CA GLN A 640 3.84 -5.34 29.96
C GLN A 640 3.17 -4.05 30.44
N PHE A 641 2.39 -3.44 29.57
CA PHE A 641 1.67 -2.21 29.86
C PHE A 641 0.19 -2.54 29.95
N THR A 642 -0.35 -2.48 31.15
CA THR A 642 -1.81 -2.54 31.36
C THR A 642 -2.40 -1.14 31.24
N PRO A 643 -3.64 -1.01 30.71
CA PRO A 643 -4.37 0.25 30.64
C PRO A 643 -4.49 0.93 31.98
#